data_7ab17fb63cc13152e8f23c2ccbe6182e
#
_entry.id   7ab17fb63cc13152e8f23c2ccbe6182e
#
_cell.length_a   1.000
_cell.length_b   1.000
_cell.length_c   1.000
_cell.angle_alpha   90.00
_cell.angle_beta   90.00
_cell.angle_gamma   90.00
#
_symmetry.space_group_name_H-M   'P 1'
#
loop_
_entity.id
_entity.type
_entity.pdbx_description
1 polymer ?
#
loop_
_entity_poly.entity_id
_entity_poly.type
_entity_poly.pdbx_seq_one_letter_code
_entity_poly.pdbx_strand_id
1 'polypeptide(L)'
;MQTTLRTLFRGAGLACVGAVLALPGLWAADSDKNPDAFPTFDSYIKFSGYAPAIHGDKAAFAPRNGFSTSGSGGVEDFFYSKDGSNGVAIKMNGHALVGAEDYLFDLNLSKDGVGSVDVGYKRFRTFYDGVGGFFPLTGLFQTMGPEALHIDRGSFFFDAKFARPNMPVFTVSFHQDVRTGTKDSSEWGAIVNPAAVVTAGALVGTAAPANTPFIQPNVMTVSERHRTLEAGAQATVGKVKEDLKVTFEWVGNTDGRAYVRYPNGNALGVIADPTVAVVDDLETVTSKTFRVTDKIVAPIMENLSLEIGLNYSRVSAEDGGQWITPAYNTTAKAIFQTVTAGNIYTNARVDDYVGNVFLKFEPVSYFKMDLGFRDEYNVISDGGSFIVTSLASGQTVINAANTNTATDLTYSHLVDHVATPEVSLQYTGINKLSIYASFDKRINHGSQHWVNPYAAVTTTGTGVVTTALPSLSSAIFFQDANQDYVNAKVGANWNASSFFTFRAEVFRKEHQNKFIGSNDVVGAASYGAYYATGYNFTGVNLTLVVKPTPELSFTTRFQPQYGDMSVLGDVAITGGSGNEITSGKSRINMISESIDWAPTKELYLQGNLNMIYDYIQTSYPDVVVSTTSNIPVPFQNADNNSVTCSGLVGFVLTHNTDMQLQGMWQRANNYNPQISLGGIPYGASYEINNVNIGVKHKFNDHLVGEGKVGYFNSKSDTTGGFTNYRGPLFYFSIQYAL
;
A
#
# COMPACT_ATOMS: atom_id res chain seq x y z
N MET A 1 -19.22 11.23 -25.49
CA MET A 1 -19.60 11.51 -24.08
C MET A 1 -21.10 11.42 -23.81
N GLN A 2 -22.00 11.99 -24.60
CA GLN A 2 -23.47 11.86 -24.40
C GLN A 2 -24.06 10.47 -24.69
N THR A 3 -23.45 9.68 -25.56
CA THR A 3 -23.95 8.37 -25.95
C THR A 3 -23.56 7.28 -24.92
N THR A 4 -22.43 7.41 -24.30
CA THR A 4 -21.95 6.47 -23.27
C THR A 4 -22.69 6.61 -21.93
N LEU A 5 -23.07 7.83 -21.55
CA LEU A 5 -23.89 8.08 -20.38
C LEU A 5 -25.30 7.49 -20.49
N ARG A 6 -25.91 7.54 -21.68
CA ARG A 6 -27.27 7.00 -21.88
C ARG A 6 -27.37 5.48 -21.78
N THR A 7 -26.29 4.77 -22.10
CA THR A 7 -26.22 3.31 -22.01
C THR A 7 -25.95 2.85 -20.57
N LEU A 8 -25.17 3.60 -19.80
CA LEU A 8 -24.88 3.35 -18.39
C LEU A 8 -26.12 3.59 -17.49
N PHE A 9 -26.88 4.64 -17.75
CA PHE A 9 -28.07 4.95 -16.94
C PHE A 9 -29.25 4.02 -17.18
N ARG A 10 -29.37 3.33 -18.31
CA ARG A 10 -30.43 2.35 -18.55
C ARG A 10 -30.20 1.00 -17.88
N GLY A 11 -28.94 0.65 -17.54
CA GLY A 11 -28.60 -0.58 -16.81
C GLY A 11 -28.49 -0.42 -15.31
N ALA A 12 -28.12 0.77 -14.84
CA ALA A 12 -27.84 1.01 -13.41
C ALA A 12 -29.08 1.24 -12.54
N GLY A 13 -30.18 1.71 -13.15
CA GLY A 13 -31.37 2.09 -12.38
C GLY A 13 -32.16 0.92 -11.75
N LEU A 14 -32.00 -0.32 -12.24
CA LEU A 14 -32.66 -1.50 -11.68
C LEU A 14 -31.72 -2.46 -10.93
N ALA A 15 -30.40 -2.33 -11.12
CA ALA A 15 -29.41 -3.20 -10.47
C ALA A 15 -28.99 -2.72 -9.06
N CYS A 16 -29.17 -1.44 -8.76
CA CYS A 16 -28.73 -0.84 -7.48
C CYS A 16 -29.55 -1.25 -6.25
N VAL A 17 -30.69 -1.91 -6.42
CA VAL A 17 -31.52 -2.41 -5.29
C VAL A 17 -31.06 -3.80 -4.83
N GLY A 18 -30.19 -4.46 -5.56
CA GLY A 18 -29.91 -5.88 -5.39
C GLY A 18 -28.53 -6.31 -4.94
N ALA A 19 -27.56 -5.41 -4.64
CA ALA A 19 -26.23 -5.94 -4.41
C ALA A 19 -25.33 -5.19 -3.42
N VAL A 20 -25.18 -5.63 -2.16
CA VAL A 20 -24.13 -5.25 -1.21
C VAL A 20 -23.51 -6.44 -0.53
N LEU A 21 -22.22 -6.57 -0.59
CA LEU A 21 -21.51 -7.44 0.33
C LEU A 21 -20.08 -7.10 0.73
N ALA A 22 -19.94 -7.27 2.00
CA ALA A 22 -18.82 -7.76 2.82
C ALA A 22 -17.43 -7.23 2.47
N LEU A 23 -17.08 -6.14 3.08
CA LEU A 23 -15.76 -5.98 3.70
C LEU A 23 -15.94 -6.28 5.19
N PRO A 24 -15.03 -7.02 5.86
CA PRO A 24 -15.14 -7.30 7.30
C PRO A 24 -15.26 -6.07 8.18
N GLY A 25 -14.84 -4.88 7.66
CA GLY A 25 -14.95 -3.61 8.37
C GLY A 25 -16.30 -2.86 8.23
N LEU A 26 -17.23 -3.31 7.34
CA LEU A 26 -18.54 -2.68 7.19
C LEU A 26 -19.64 -3.29 8.09
N TRP A 27 -19.28 -4.33 8.84
CA TRP A 27 -20.19 -4.98 9.78
C TRP A 27 -20.34 -4.25 11.11
N ALA A 28 -19.51 -3.25 11.37
CA ALA A 28 -19.65 -2.31 12.48
C ALA A 28 -20.60 -1.13 12.12
N ALA A 29 -21.39 -1.25 11.05
CA ALA A 29 -22.37 -0.24 10.73
C ALA A 29 -23.52 -0.31 11.74
N ASP A 30 -23.41 0.58 12.71
CA ASP A 30 -24.50 1.12 13.50
C ASP A 30 -25.59 0.12 13.98
N SER A 31 -25.25 -0.63 15.03
CA SER A 31 -26.24 -1.19 15.94
C SER A 31 -27.13 -0.10 16.62
N ASP A 32 -26.73 1.18 16.47
CA ASP A 32 -27.43 2.31 17.08
C ASP A 32 -28.78 2.67 16.43
N LYS A 33 -29.09 2.12 15.24
CA LYS A 33 -30.36 2.44 14.55
C LYS A 33 -31.57 1.62 15.00
N ASN A 34 -31.34 0.51 15.70
CA ASN A 34 -32.38 -0.23 16.38
C ASN A 34 -31.90 -0.75 17.74
N PRO A 35 -31.69 0.13 18.73
CA PRO A 35 -31.11 -0.22 20.04
C PRO A 35 -31.92 -1.26 20.82
N ASP A 36 -33.18 -1.46 20.50
CA ASP A 36 -34.09 -2.39 21.21
C ASP A 36 -34.09 -3.80 20.62
N ALA A 37 -33.53 -4.02 19.42
CA ALA A 37 -33.64 -5.31 18.73
C ALA A 37 -32.71 -6.38 19.27
N PHE A 38 -31.44 -6.01 19.63
CA PHE A 38 -30.46 -6.96 20.12
C PHE A 38 -29.69 -6.41 21.33
N PRO A 39 -29.61 -7.14 22.44
CA PRO A 39 -28.92 -6.68 23.63
C PRO A 39 -27.42 -6.55 23.38
N THR A 40 -26.83 -5.46 23.85
CA THR A 40 -25.41 -5.38 24.10
C THR A 40 -25.10 -6.07 25.41
N PHE A 41 -24.21 -7.05 25.40
CA PHE A 41 -23.81 -7.74 26.61
C PHE A 41 -22.56 -7.09 27.20
N ASP A 42 -22.53 -6.91 28.53
CA ASP A 42 -21.37 -6.37 29.24
C ASP A 42 -20.18 -7.35 29.21
N SER A 43 -20.48 -8.63 29.15
CA SER A 43 -19.50 -9.71 28.97
C SER A 43 -20.12 -10.82 28.14
N TYR A 44 -19.40 -11.35 27.16
CA TYR A 44 -19.94 -12.37 26.26
C TYR A 44 -18.84 -13.20 25.58
N ILE A 45 -19.26 -14.32 25.01
CA ILE A 45 -18.48 -15.12 24.06
C ILE A 45 -19.33 -15.43 22.83
N LYS A 46 -18.73 -15.23 21.64
CA LYS A 46 -19.32 -15.53 20.35
C LYS A 46 -18.53 -16.60 19.63
N PHE A 47 -19.15 -17.70 19.30
CA PHE A 47 -18.58 -18.74 18.45
C PHE A 47 -19.09 -18.58 17.04
N SER A 48 -18.24 -18.85 16.05
CA SER A 48 -18.67 -18.87 14.65
C SER A 48 -17.94 -19.93 13.83
N GLY A 49 -18.50 -20.15 12.64
CA GLY A 49 -17.89 -20.96 11.61
C GLY A 49 -18.34 -20.53 10.23
N TYR A 50 -17.44 -20.63 9.27
CA TYR A 50 -17.77 -20.42 7.87
C TYR A 50 -17.18 -21.51 6.98
N ALA A 51 -17.91 -21.83 5.91
CA ALA A 51 -17.56 -22.87 4.96
C ALA A 51 -17.80 -22.37 3.53
N PRO A 52 -16.76 -22.03 2.77
CA PRO A 52 -16.88 -21.70 1.35
C PRO A 52 -16.90 -22.96 0.49
N ALA A 53 -17.70 -22.95 -0.58
CA ALA A 53 -17.71 -24.00 -1.60
C ALA A 53 -17.42 -23.36 -2.97
N ILE A 54 -16.16 -23.09 -3.21
CA ILE A 54 -15.69 -22.30 -4.35
C ILE A 54 -15.29 -23.19 -5.52
N HIS A 55 -15.76 -22.85 -6.70
CA HIS A 55 -15.39 -23.38 -8.00
C HIS A 55 -14.56 -22.36 -8.79
N GLY A 56 -13.57 -22.84 -9.53
CA GLY A 56 -12.62 -22.02 -10.25
C GLY A 56 -11.32 -21.84 -9.47
N ASP A 57 -10.68 -20.69 -9.59
CA ASP A 57 -9.41 -20.41 -8.93
C ASP A 57 -9.58 -20.11 -7.44
N LYS A 58 -9.22 -21.11 -6.62
CA LYS A 58 -9.28 -20.99 -5.16
C LYS A 58 -8.22 -20.05 -4.60
N ALA A 59 -7.05 -19.98 -5.24
CA ALA A 59 -5.98 -19.12 -4.82
C ALA A 59 -6.36 -17.64 -4.98
N ALA A 60 -7.04 -17.27 -6.07
CA ALA A 60 -7.53 -15.92 -6.28
C ALA A 60 -8.71 -15.51 -5.36
N PHE A 61 -9.44 -16.50 -4.82
CA PHE A 61 -10.55 -16.23 -3.89
C PHE A 61 -10.06 -15.65 -2.56
N ALA A 62 -9.02 -16.24 -1.97
CA ALA A 62 -8.59 -15.91 -0.61
C ALA A 62 -8.10 -14.46 -0.46
N PRO A 63 -7.24 -13.88 -1.34
CA PRO A 63 -6.79 -12.49 -1.22
C PRO A 63 -7.91 -11.46 -1.32
N ARG A 64 -8.94 -11.76 -2.10
CA ARG A 64 -10.07 -10.84 -2.32
C ARG A 64 -11.11 -10.87 -1.21
N ASN A 65 -11.22 -12.00 -0.51
CA ASN A 65 -12.25 -12.19 0.51
C ASN A 65 -11.68 -12.27 1.93
N GLY A 66 -10.35 -12.34 2.10
CA GLY A 66 -9.67 -12.30 3.39
C GLY A 66 -9.73 -13.62 4.18
N PHE A 67 -10.18 -14.72 3.56
CA PHE A 67 -10.24 -16.03 4.21
C PHE A 67 -10.00 -17.19 3.25
N SER A 68 -9.55 -18.32 3.80
CA SER A 68 -9.23 -19.53 3.05
C SER A 68 -10.47 -20.23 2.51
N THR A 69 -10.29 -21.01 1.44
CA THR A 69 -11.32 -21.89 0.89
C THR A 69 -11.55 -23.17 1.72
N SER A 70 -10.71 -23.45 2.72
CA SER A 70 -10.85 -24.60 3.62
C SER A 70 -11.86 -24.40 4.74
N GLY A 71 -12.40 -23.18 4.88
CA GLY A 71 -13.28 -22.82 5.98
C GLY A 71 -12.51 -22.49 7.26
N SER A 72 -13.23 -22.00 8.23
CA SER A 72 -12.68 -21.63 9.54
C SER A 72 -13.77 -21.64 10.60
N GLY A 73 -13.39 -21.69 11.87
CA GLY A 73 -14.32 -21.58 12.98
C GLY A 73 -13.60 -21.51 14.31
N GLY A 74 -14.35 -21.12 15.32
CA GLY A 74 -13.83 -20.99 16.69
C GLY A 74 -14.51 -19.87 17.46
N VAL A 75 -13.78 -19.25 18.38
CA VAL A 75 -14.24 -18.05 19.08
C VAL A 75 -14.06 -16.85 18.16
N GLU A 76 -15.16 -16.28 17.68
CA GLU A 76 -15.14 -15.10 16.80
C GLU A 76 -14.90 -13.82 17.58
N ASP A 77 -15.47 -13.75 18.80
CA ASP A 77 -15.34 -12.60 19.66
C ASP A 77 -15.58 -13.01 21.12
N PHE A 78 -14.77 -12.49 21.99
CA PHE A 78 -14.85 -12.67 23.43
C PHE A 78 -14.59 -11.35 24.12
N PHE A 79 -15.46 -10.94 25.00
CA PHE A 79 -15.27 -9.77 25.84
C PHE A 79 -15.71 -10.07 27.27
N TYR A 80 -14.83 -9.73 28.22
CA TYR A 80 -15.11 -9.80 29.63
C TYR A 80 -14.65 -8.52 30.33
N SER A 81 -15.52 -7.93 31.13
CA SER A 81 -15.21 -6.73 31.92
C SER A 81 -15.71 -6.91 33.33
N LYS A 82 -14.86 -6.58 34.32
CA LYS A 82 -15.20 -6.62 35.71
C LYS A 82 -14.54 -5.51 36.50
N ASP A 83 -15.33 -4.73 37.18
CA ASP A 83 -14.84 -3.74 38.15
C ASP A 83 -14.78 -4.36 39.53
N GLY A 84 -13.60 -4.33 40.14
CA GLY A 84 -13.35 -4.85 41.50
C GLY A 84 -13.61 -3.80 42.56
N SER A 85 -13.91 -4.26 43.77
CA SER A 85 -14.26 -3.41 44.92
C SER A 85 -13.12 -2.44 45.38
N ASN A 86 -11.89 -2.66 44.93
CA ASN A 86 -10.71 -1.86 45.34
C ASN A 86 -10.25 -0.88 44.22
N GLY A 87 -11.13 -0.51 43.27
CA GLY A 87 -10.80 0.36 42.12
C GLY A 87 -9.88 -0.32 41.09
N VAL A 88 -9.81 -1.66 41.11
CA VAL A 88 -9.12 -2.45 40.08
C VAL A 88 -10.13 -2.90 39.07
N ALA A 89 -9.93 -2.53 37.80
CA ALA A 89 -10.72 -3.02 36.69
C ALA A 89 -9.92 -4.03 35.85
N ILE A 90 -10.60 -5.09 35.43
CA ILE A 90 -10.06 -6.14 34.57
C ILE A 90 -10.90 -6.12 33.28
N LYS A 91 -10.22 -5.99 32.14
CA LYS A 91 -10.86 -6.14 30.83
C LYS A 91 -10.07 -7.17 30.02
N MET A 92 -10.78 -8.10 29.42
CA MET A 92 -10.21 -9.10 28.53
C MET A 92 -11.01 -9.10 27.24
N ASN A 93 -10.33 -9.09 26.11
CA ASN A 93 -10.94 -9.29 24.81
C ASN A 93 -10.11 -10.26 23.97
N GLY A 94 -10.75 -10.89 23.02
CA GLY A 94 -10.02 -11.81 22.15
C GLY A 94 -10.88 -12.56 21.16
N HIS A 95 -10.20 -13.20 20.25
CA HIS A 95 -10.78 -14.15 19.30
C HIS A 95 -9.77 -15.26 18.94
N ALA A 96 -10.28 -16.36 18.44
CA ALA A 96 -9.48 -17.50 18.01
C ALA A 96 -10.21 -18.25 16.89
N LEU A 97 -9.93 -17.87 15.66
CA LEU A 97 -10.51 -18.47 14.43
C LEU A 97 -9.49 -19.42 13.78
N VAL A 98 -9.65 -20.69 14.08
CA VAL A 98 -8.83 -21.77 13.50
C VAL A 98 -9.15 -21.91 12.02
N GLY A 99 -8.12 -22.08 11.17
CA GLY A 99 -8.25 -22.11 9.71
C GLY A 99 -8.20 -20.74 9.03
N ALA A 100 -8.53 -19.65 9.76
CA ALA A 100 -8.25 -18.30 9.32
C ALA A 100 -6.88 -17.79 9.83
N GLU A 101 -6.29 -18.50 10.82
CA GLU A 101 -5.07 -18.08 11.50
C GLU A 101 -5.21 -16.67 12.10
N ASP A 102 -6.41 -16.38 12.63
CA ASP A 102 -6.75 -15.09 13.21
C ASP A 102 -7.00 -15.22 14.70
N TYR A 103 -6.07 -14.69 15.49
CA TYR A 103 -6.01 -14.81 16.92
C TYR A 103 -5.76 -13.46 17.58
N LEU A 104 -6.50 -13.16 18.62
CA LEU A 104 -6.31 -12.02 19.51
C LEU A 104 -6.49 -12.46 20.95
N PHE A 105 -5.59 -12.06 21.80
CA PHE A 105 -5.78 -12.03 23.24
C PHE A 105 -5.25 -10.72 23.78
N ASP A 106 -6.05 -10.01 24.55
CA ASP A 106 -5.70 -8.74 25.16
C ASP A 106 -6.25 -8.71 26.59
N LEU A 107 -5.37 -8.42 27.55
CA LEU A 107 -5.66 -8.29 28.97
C LEU A 107 -5.24 -6.91 29.46
N ASN A 108 -6.21 -6.10 29.82
CA ASN A 108 -5.99 -4.81 30.46
C ASN A 108 -6.34 -4.90 31.96
N LEU A 109 -5.35 -4.56 32.78
CA LEU A 109 -5.48 -4.40 34.23
C LEU A 109 -5.28 -2.92 34.55
N SER A 110 -6.27 -2.28 35.14
CA SER A 110 -6.16 -0.87 35.52
C SER A 110 -6.55 -0.67 37.00
N LYS A 111 -5.92 0.31 37.63
CA LYS A 111 -6.24 0.74 38.97
C LYS A 111 -6.30 2.25 39.07
N ASP A 112 -7.43 2.75 39.51
CA ASP A 112 -7.67 4.19 39.63
C ASP A 112 -6.61 4.85 40.52
N GLY A 113 -6.07 5.98 40.05
CA GLY A 113 -5.04 6.75 40.73
C GLY A 113 -3.65 6.07 40.81
N VAL A 114 -3.43 4.95 40.12
CA VAL A 114 -2.15 4.24 40.07
C VAL A 114 -1.65 4.08 38.62
N GLY A 115 -2.49 3.55 37.73
CA GLY A 115 -2.11 3.32 36.34
C GLY A 115 -2.74 2.05 35.76
N SER A 116 -2.16 1.57 34.65
CA SER A 116 -2.64 0.39 33.92
C SER A 116 -1.49 -0.44 33.35
N VAL A 117 -1.77 -1.71 33.17
CA VAL A 117 -0.93 -2.64 32.40
C VAL A 117 -1.81 -3.30 31.36
N ASP A 118 -1.31 -3.31 30.14
CA ASP A 118 -1.94 -3.91 28.99
C ASP A 118 -0.98 -4.92 28.37
N VAL A 119 -1.42 -6.16 28.17
CA VAL A 119 -0.59 -7.21 27.58
C VAL A 119 -1.43 -8.05 26.65
N GLY A 120 -0.91 -8.24 25.45
CA GLY A 120 -1.64 -9.03 24.49
C GLY A 120 -0.79 -9.63 23.39
N TYR A 121 -1.47 -10.45 22.63
CA TYR A 121 -0.93 -11.09 21.42
C TYR A 121 -2.00 -11.09 20.36
N LYS A 122 -1.62 -10.70 19.14
CA LYS A 122 -2.47 -10.84 17.96
C LYS A 122 -1.71 -11.54 16.85
N ARG A 123 -2.40 -12.34 16.07
CA ARG A 123 -1.89 -12.92 14.84
C ARG A 123 -3.02 -12.98 13.83
N PHE A 124 -2.74 -12.62 12.58
CA PHE A 124 -3.68 -12.76 11.48
C PHE A 124 -2.94 -13.08 10.19
N ARG A 125 -3.64 -13.72 9.28
CA ARG A 125 -3.14 -14.09 7.96
C ARG A 125 -3.62 -13.12 6.90
N THR A 126 -2.70 -12.65 6.07
CA THR A 126 -2.99 -11.90 4.85
C THR A 126 -2.68 -12.78 3.66
N PHE A 127 -3.65 -12.98 2.78
CA PHE A 127 -3.48 -13.80 1.59
C PHE A 127 -2.96 -12.97 0.42
N TYR A 128 -2.13 -13.60 -0.40
CA TYR A 128 -1.55 -13.05 -1.60
C TYR A 128 -1.65 -14.10 -2.69
N ASP A 129 -2.11 -13.72 -3.82
CA ASP A 129 -2.09 -14.53 -5.04
C ASP A 129 -2.35 -13.58 -6.18
N GLY A 130 -1.39 -12.78 -6.50
CA GLY A 130 -1.53 -11.73 -7.49
C GLY A 130 -2.31 -12.18 -8.73
N VAL A 131 -2.25 -11.41 -9.77
CA VAL A 131 -2.83 -11.81 -11.07
C VAL A 131 -2.09 -13.01 -11.69
N GLY A 132 -1.16 -13.61 -10.99
CA GLY A 132 -0.30 -14.68 -11.48
C GLY A 132 0.58 -14.20 -12.64
N GLY A 133 1.00 -15.14 -13.44
CA GLY A 133 1.77 -14.91 -14.65
C GLY A 133 0.91 -15.01 -15.90
N PHE A 134 0.00 -14.08 -16.15
CA PHE A 134 -0.71 -14.03 -17.43
C PHE A 134 0.14 -13.36 -18.49
N PHE A 135 0.39 -14.06 -19.59
CA PHE A 135 1.15 -13.59 -20.75
C PHE A 135 0.22 -13.35 -21.93
N PRO A 136 -0.26 -12.11 -22.12
CA PRO A 136 -1.31 -11.81 -23.11
C PRO A 136 -0.92 -12.15 -24.54
N LEU A 137 0.36 -12.04 -24.90
CA LEU A 137 0.87 -12.39 -26.23
C LEU A 137 0.66 -13.88 -26.59
N THR A 138 0.69 -14.74 -25.61
CA THR A 138 0.59 -16.21 -25.78
C THR A 138 -0.72 -16.77 -25.26
N GLY A 139 -1.48 -15.98 -24.48
CA GLY A 139 -2.67 -16.44 -23.77
C GLY A 139 -2.36 -17.45 -22.65
N LEU A 140 -1.09 -17.52 -22.21
CA LEU A 140 -0.67 -18.45 -21.17
C LEU A 140 -0.85 -17.84 -19.78
N PHE A 141 -1.06 -18.71 -18.81
CA PHE A 141 -1.14 -18.37 -17.41
C PHE A 141 -0.22 -19.28 -16.59
N GLN A 142 0.62 -18.68 -15.78
CA GLN A 142 1.45 -19.36 -14.80
C GLN A 142 0.82 -19.22 -13.42
N THR A 143 0.40 -20.34 -12.83
CA THR A 143 -0.13 -20.32 -11.46
C THR A 143 1.01 -20.24 -10.45
N MET A 144 0.78 -19.54 -9.34
CA MET A 144 1.75 -19.45 -8.21
C MET A 144 1.64 -20.65 -7.26
N GLY A 145 0.62 -21.47 -7.44
CA GLY A 145 0.36 -22.68 -6.64
C GLY A 145 -1.14 -22.99 -6.57
N PRO A 146 -1.53 -24.15 -6.02
CA PRO A 146 -2.93 -24.53 -5.87
C PRO A 146 -3.66 -23.79 -4.76
N GLU A 147 -2.91 -23.26 -3.80
CA GLU A 147 -3.40 -22.51 -2.64
C GLU A 147 -2.86 -21.08 -2.67
N ALA A 148 -3.61 -20.15 -2.10
CA ALA A 148 -3.17 -18.77 -2.00
C ALA A 148 -1.91 -18.64 -1.13
N LEU A 149 -0.93 -17.89 -1.62
CA LEU A 149 0.22 -17.50 -0.84
C LEU A 149 -0.23 -16.63 0.34
N HIS A 150 0.49 -16.66 1.44
CA HIS A 150 0.11 -15.90 2.62
C HIS A 150 1.30 -15.45 3.46
N ILE A 151 1.09 -14.35 4.17
CA ILE A 151 1.96 -13.86 5.23
C ILE A 151 1.18 -13.86 6.53
N ASP A 152 1.69 -14.56 7.53
CA ASP A 152 1.22 -14.49 8.90
C ASP A 152 1.88 -13.30 9.59
N ARG A 153 1.07 -12.46 10.21
CA ARG A 153 1.50 -11.27 10.96
C ARG A 153 1.17 -11.49 12.43
N GLY A 154 2.18 -11.53 13.26
CA GLY A 154 2.05 -11.65 14.70
C GLY A 154 2.54 -10.40 15.41
N SER A 155 1.90 -10.02 16.49
CA SER A 155 2.34 -8.93 17.36
C SER A 155 2.12 -9.32 18.81
N PHE A 156 3.18 -9.27 19.60
CA PHE A 156 3.11 -9.29 21.07
C PHE A 156 3.32 -7.86 21.55
N PHE A 157 2.52 -7.43 22.51
CA PHE A 157 2.65 -6.12 23.12
C PHE A 157 2.52 -6.18 24.64
N PHE A 158 3.24 -5.29 25.28
CA PHE A 158 3.19 -5.00 26.70
C PHE A 158 3.29 -3.49 26.90
N ASP A 159 2.26 -2.90 27.48
CA ASP A 159 2.19 -1.48 27.76
C ASP A 159 1.91 -1.26 29.24
N ALA A 160 2.73 -0.49 29.91
CA ALA A 160 2.56 -0.13 31.31
C ALA A 160 2.51 1.40 31.44
N LYS A 161 1.53 1.89 32.17
CA LYS A 161 1.34 3.30 32.48
C LYS A 161 1.24 3.47 33.99
N PHE A 162 2.08 4.31 34.53
CA PHE A 162 2.03 4.75 35.92
C PHE A 162 1.55 6.20 35.96
N ALA A 163 0.41 6.44 36.61
CA ALA A 163 -0.25 7.73 36.63
C ALA A 163 -0.86 8.02 37.99
N ARG A 164 -0.09 8.64 38.89
CA ARG A 164 -0.59 9.09 40.19
C ARG A 164 -0.95 10.57 40.15
N PRO A 165 -1.96 11.02 40.92
CA PRO A 165 -2.26 12.42 41.08
C PRO A 165 -1.04 13.23 41.49
N ASN A 166 -0.83 14.39 40.84
CA ASN A 166 0.27 15.34 41.10
C ASN A 166 1.69 14.78 40.86
N MET A 167 1.81 13.69 40.09
CA MET A 167 3.10 13.15 39.62
C MET A 167 3.15 13.12 38.11
N PRO A 168 4.34 13.14 37.51
CA PRO A 168 4.48 12.82 36.11
C PRO A 168 3.89 11.44 35.76
N VAL A 169 3.32 11.33 34.58
CA VAL A 169 2.88 10.04 34.05
C VAL A 169 4.06 9.37 33.35
N PHE A 170 4.39 8.16 33.77
CA PHE A 170 5.42 7.36 33.13
C PHE A 170 4.79 6.24 32.31
N THR A 171 5.35 5.97 31.14
CA THR A 171 4.95 4.88 30.24
C THR A 171 6.15 4.04 29.88
N VAL A 172 5.94 2.74 29.76
CA VAL A 172 6.92 1.79 29.20
C VAL A 172 6.15 0.86 28.29
N SER A 173 6.59 0.75 27.05
CA SER A 173 5.98 -0.12 26.05
C SER A 173 7.04 -1.02 25.44
N PHE A 174 6.68 -2.29 25.24
CA PHE A 174 7.47 -3.24 24.46
C PHE A 174 6.57 -3.91 23.45
N HIS A 175 6.95 -3.81 22.17
CA HIS A 175 6.24 -4.43 21.05
C HIS A 175 7.18 -5.33 20.27
N GLN A 176 6.72 -6.50 19.89
CA GLN A 176 7.43 -7.36 18.95
C GLN A 176 6.47 -7.78 17.84
N ASP A 177 6.75 -7.30 16.63
CA ASP A 177 6.02 -7.66 15.43
C ASP A 177 6.80 -8.66 14.60
N VAL A 178 6.09 -9.64 14.04
CA VAL A 178 6.66 -10.71 13.21
C VAL A 178 5.82 -10.84 11.94
N ARG A 179 6.50 -10.96 10.80
CA ARG A 179 5.89 -11.24 9.50
C ARG A 179 6.62 -12.42 8.87
N THR A 180 5.90 -13.51 8.63
CA THR A 180 6.51 -14.72 8.03
C THR A 180 5.56 -15.33 7.02
N GLY A 181 6.12 -15.82 5.91
CA GLY A 181 5.34 -16.50 4.89
C GLY A 181 5.84 -16.25 3.49
N THR A 182 4.95 -16.36 2.54
CA THR A 182 5.22 -16.18 1.12
C THR A 182 4.18 -15.27 0.48
N LYS A 183 4.60 -14.47 -0.46
CA LYS A 183 3.73 -13.62 -1.27
C LYS A 183 4.11 -13.68 -2.74
N ASP A 184 3.21 -13.26 -3.60
CA ASP A 184 3.53 -13.00 -5.00
C ASP A 184 4.50 -11.81 -5.13
N SER A 185 5.36 -11.91 -6.10
CA SER A 185 6.33 -10.90 -6.48
C SER A 185 6.51 -10.91 -7.99
N SER A 186 7.21 -9.94 -8.50
CA SER A 186 7.60 -9.87 -9.89
C SER A 186 9.05 -9.48 -10.01
N GLU A 187 9.70 -9.98 -11.04
CA GLU A 187 11.11 -9.72 -11.31
C GLU A 187 11.33 -9.47 -12.80
N TRP A 188 12.37 -8.71 -13.13
CA TRP A 188 12.84 -8.60 -14.49
C TRP A 188 13.64 -9.85 -14.85
N GLY A 189 13.21 -10.53 -15.89
CA GLY A 189 13.90 -11.74 -16.38
C GLY A 189 13.86 -11.81 -17.90
N ALA A 190 14.74 -12.62 -18.49
CA ALA A 190 14.67 -12.97 -19.88
C ALA A 190 13.67 -14.11 -20.04
N ILE A 191 12.49 -13.84 -20.55
CA ILE A 191 11.60 -14.91 -21.01
C ILE A 191 12.13 -15.42 -22.34
N VAL A 192 12.08 -16.74 -22.47
CA VAL A 192 12.38 -17.49 -23.68
C VAL A 192 11.92 -16.77 -24.93
N ASN A 193 12.80 -16.73 -25.91
CA ASN A 193 12.58 -16.18 -27.22
C ASN A 193 11.11 -16.37 -27.68
N PRO A 194 10.32 -15.32 -27.78
CA PRO A 194 8.93 -15.41 -28.24
C PRO A 194 8.78 -16.01 -29.63
N ALA A 195 9.84 -16.00 -30.46
CA ALA A 195 9.84 -16.67 -31.75
C ALA A 195 9.61 -18.18 -31.62
N ALA A 196 10.06 -18.80 -30.55
CA ALA A 196 9.81 -20.21 -30.28
C ALA A 196 8.34 -20.48 -29.86
N VAL A 197 7.71 -19.54 -29.21
CA VAL A 197 6.30 -19.61 -28.80
C VAL A 197 5.36 -19.34 -29.99
N VAL A 198 5.76 -18.46 -30.88
CA VAL A 198 4.98 -18.05 -32.06
C VAL A 198 4.87 -19.17 -33.10
N THR A 199 5.87 -20.04 -33.19
CA THR A 199 5.87 -21.11 -34.22
C THR A 199 4.82 -22.20 -33.97
N ALA A 200 4.40 -22.44 -32.72
CA ALA A 200 3.43 -23.47 -32.38
C ALA A 200 1.97 -23.00 -32.37
N GLY A 201 1.73 -21.69 -32.26
CA GLY A 201 0.39 -21.14 -32.01
C GLY A 201 -0.15 -20.17 -33.07
N ALA A 202 0.43 -20.12 -34.26
CA ALA A 202 -0.05 -19.26 -35.36
C ALA A 202 -0.03 -17.73 -35.12
N LEU A 203 0.71 -17.24 -34.14
CA LEU A 203 1.05 -15.83 -34.09
C LEU A 203 2.30 -15.59 -34.93
N VAL A 204 2.09 -15.30 -36.21
CA VAL A 204 3.16 -14.97 -37.17
C VAL A 204 3.66 -13.56 -36.88
N GLY A 205 4.61 -13.46 -35.99
CA GLY A 205 5.33 -12.22 -35.69
C GLY A 205 6.82 -12.41 -35.89
N THR A 206 7.50 -11.40 -36.36
CA THR A 206 8.95 -11.36 -36.49
C THR A 206 9.61 -11.69 -35.14
N ALA A 207 10.66 -12.48 -35.18
CA ALA A 207 11.44 -12.89 -34.00
C ALA A 207 11.75 -11.69 -33.10
N ALA A 208 11.30 -11.73 -31.85
CA ALA A 208 11.74 -10.76 -30.85
C ALA A 208 13.25 -10.89 -30.67
N PRO A 209 13.97 -9.79 -30.44
CA PRO A 209 15.38 -9.86 -30.14
C PRO A 209 15.61 -10.77 -28.90
N ALA A 210 16.66 -11.55 -28.94
CA ALA A 210 16.98 -12.61 -27.98
C ALA A 210 17.09 -12.20 -26.50
N ASN A 211 16.96 -10.93 -26.17
CA ASN A 211 17.18 -10.36 -24.85
C ASN A 211 16.09 -9.34 -24.47
N THR A 212 14.82 -9.57 -24.84
CA THR A 212 13.76 -8.65 -24.40
C THR A 212 13.47 -8.92 -22.90
N PRO A 213 13.69 -7.95 -22.01
CA PRO A 213 13.36 -8.11 -20.62
C PRO A 213 11.84 -8.13 -20.45
N PHE A 214 11.35 -9.08 -19.69
CA PHE A 214 9.94 -9.19 -19.32
C PHE A 214 9.80 -9.20 -17.81
N ILE A 215 8.65 -8.77 -17.33
CA ILE A 215 8.27 -8.95 -15.93
C ILE A 215 7.82 -10.40 -15.76
N GLN A 216 8.48 -11.12 -14.87
CA GLN A 216 8.14 -12.51 -14.55
C GLN A 216 7.47 -12.60 -13.19
N PRO A 217 6.43 -13.40 -13.02
CA PRO A 217 5.88 -13.73 -11.71
C PRO A 217 6.86 -14.61 -10.93
N ASN A 218 6.93 -14.34 -9.64
CA ASN A 218 7.89 -14.93 -8.73
C ASN A 218 7.24 -15.10 -7.35
N VAL A 219 7.78 -15.96 -6.50
CA VAL A 219 7.36 -16.10 -5.10
C VAL A 219 8.44 -15.53 -4.20
N MET A 220 8.04 -14.61 -3.35
CA MET A 220 8.91 -14.00 -2.34
C MET A 220 8.62 -14.61 -0.97
N THR A 221 9.65 -15.13 -0.33
CA THR A 221 9.62 -15.54 1.07
C THR A 221 9.93 -14.33 1.94
N VAL A 222 9.16 -14.12 2.98
CA VAL A 222 9.32 -13.00 3.92
C VAL A 222 9.55 -13.56 5.32
N SER A 223 10.60 -13.11 6.00
CA SER A 223 10.85 -13.38 7.41
C SER A 223 11.37 -12.12 8.08
N GLU A 224 10.48 -11.40 8.75
CA GLU A 224 10.73 -10.08 9.31
C GLU A 224 10.36 -10.06 10.79
N ARG A 225 11.20 -9.42 11.60
CA ARG A 225 10.98 -9.23 13.04
C ARG A 225 11.35 -7.82 13.44
N HIS A 226 10.40 -7.11 14.01
CA HIS A 226 10.59 -5.80 14.63
C HIS A 226 10.44 -5.93 16.15
N ARG A 227 11.29 -5.25 16.90
CA ARG A 227 11.19 -5.11 18.35
C ARG A 227 11.35 -3.65 18.70
N THR A 228 10.39 -3.11 19.42
CA THR A 228 10.39 -1.72 19.86
C THR A 228 10.28 -1.65 21.37
N LEU A 229 11.17 -0.94 22.00
CA LEU A 229 11.11 -0.56 23.41
C LEU A 229 10.96 0.96 23.48
N GLU A 230 9.91 1.43 24.13
CA GLU A 230 9.67 2.85 24.33
C GLU A 230 9.52 3.16 25.82
N ALA A 231 10.11 4.24 26.28
CA ALA A 231 9.89 4.82 27.59
C ALA A 231 9.47 6.28 27.44
N GLY A 232 8.44 6.68 28.16
CA GLY A 232 7.90 8.04 28.10
C GLY A 232 7.66 8.64 29.47
N ALA A 233 7.72 9.96 29.54
CA ALA A 233 7.39 10.75 30.72
C ALA A 233 6.57 11.97 30.29
N GLN A 234 5.39 12.15 30.87
CA GLN A 234 4.54 13.31 30.67
C GLN A 234 4.40 14.09 31.97
N ALA A 235 4.70 15.36 31.95
CA ALA A 235 4.63 16.23 33.10
C ALA A 235 3.83 17.51 32.80
N THR A 236 3.24 18.10 33.84
CA THR A 236 2.67 19.42 33.77
C THR A 236 3.29 20.26 34.89
N VAL A 237 4.05 21.28 34.52
CA VAL A 237 4.70 22.20 35.45
C VAL A 237 4.06 23.58 35.29
N GLY A 238 3.24 23.95 36.27
CA GLY A 238 2.39 25.12 36.16
C GLY A 238 1.35 24.94 35.04
N LYS A 239 1.49 25.75 33.96
CA LYS A 239 0.64 25.65 32.77
C LYS A 239 1.33 24.94 31.58
N VAL A 240 2.62 24.63 31.70
CA VAL A 240 3.41 24.03 30.65
C VAL A 240 3.27 22.50 30.73
N LYS A 241 2.94 21.90 29.57
CA LYS A 241 2.90 20.44 29.42
C LYS A 241 4.12 20.00 28.60
N GLU A 242 4.75 18.94 29.07
CA GLU A 242 5.90 18.31 28.43
C GLU A 242 5.63 16.81 28.25
N ASP A 243 6.02 16.27 27.11
CA ASP A 243 5.91 14.87 26.73
C ASP A 243 7.23 14.42 26.10
N LEU A 244 8.05 13.73 26.89
CA LEU A 244 9.34 13.18 26.49
C LEU A 244 9.21 11.68 26.23
N LYS A 245 9.75 11.19 25.09
CA LYS A 245 9.81 9.78 24.74
C LYS A 245 11.18 9.39 24.22
N VAL A 246 11.60 8.20 24.58
CA VAL A 246 12.81 7.54 24.08
C VAL A 246 12.44 6.19 23.53
N THR A 247 12.83 5.93 22.28
CA THR A 247 12.48 4.69 21.56
C THR A 247 13.74 4.01 21.06
N PHE A 248 13.82 2.71 21.27
CA PHE A 248 14.79 1.81 20.66
C PHE A 248 14.06 0.80 19.79
N GLU A 249 14.50 0.63 18.55
CA GLU A 249 13.93 -0.35 17.62
C GLU A 249 15.04 -1.21 17.04
N TRP A 250 14.75 -2.51 16.89
CA TRP A 250 15.59 -3.48 16.21
C TRP A 250 14.76 -4.19 15.16
N VAL A 251 15.23 -4.15 13.93
CA VAL A 251 14.63 -4.84 12.80
C VAL A 251 15.59 -5.88 12.28
N GLY A 252 15.08 -7.07 12.02
CA GLY A 252 15.77 -8.10 11.27
C GLY A 252 14.82 -8.61 10.19
N ASN A 253 15.27 -8.58 8.96
CA ASN A 253 14.53 -9.05 7.80
C ASN A 253 15.37 -10.01 6.98
N THR A 254 14.77 -11.08 6.49
CA THR A 254 15.35 -12.00 5.51
C THR A 254 14.30 -12.29 4.47
N ASP A 255 14.50 -11.76 3.28
CA ASP A 255 13.63 -11.96 2.13
C ASP A 255 14.33 -12.76 1.06
N GLY A 256 13.63 -13.71 0.47
CA GLY A 256 14.14 -14.49 -0.64
C GLY A 256 13.16 -14.51 -1.79
N ARG A 257 13.62 -14.34 -3.02
CA ARG A 257 12.83 -14.53 -4.22
C ARG A 257 13.25 -15.81 -4.89
N ALA A 258 12.33 -16.77 -4.88
CA ALA A 258 12.53 -18.06 -5.54
C ALA A 258 11.79 -18.07 -6.87
N TYR A 259 12.49 -18.50 -7.87
CA TYR A 259 11.95 -18.65 -9.21
C TYR A 259 10.90 -19.73 -9.27
N VAL A 260 9.69 -19.40 -9.66
CA VAL A 260 8.68 -20.42 -9.99
C VAL A 260 8.96 -20.90 -11.40
N ARG A 261 9.58 -22.08 -11.53
CA ARG A 261 9.70 -22.76 -12.82
C ARG A 261 8.34 -22.82 -13.48
N TYR A 262 8.28 -22.50 -14.77
CA TYR A 262 7.11 -22.82 -15.57
C TYR A 262 6.76 -24.31 -15.37
N PRO A 263 5.70 -24.61 -14.63
CA PRO A 263 5.37 -26.02 -14.33
C PRO A 263 5.01 -26.80 -15.58
N ASN A 264 4.70 -26.14 -16.68
CA ASN A 264 4.28 -26.70 -17.95
C ASN A 264 5.23 -26.33 -19.12
N GLY A 265 6.48 -26.01 -18.86
CA GLY A 265 7.44 -25.70 -19.92
C GLY A 265 7.49 -26.72 -21.03
N ASN A 266 7.15 -27.97 -20.73
CA ASN A 266 7.04 -29.04 -21.72
C ASN A 266 5.66 -29.16 -22.35
N ALA A 267 4.58 -28.62 -21.76
CA ALA A 267 3.21 -28.80 -22.28
C ALA A 267 2.95 -27.99 -23.55
N LEU A 268 3.74 -26.97 -23.79
CA LEU A 268 3.62 -26.14 -24.99
C LEU A 268 4.47 -26.61 -26.16
N GLY A 269 5.24 -27.70 -26.01
CA GLY A 269 6.06 -28.26 -27.07
C GLY A 269 7.15 -27.34 -27.64
N VAL A 270 7.15 -26.10 -27.23
CA VAL A 270 7.91 -24.98 -27.79
C VAL A 270 8.93 -24.46 -26.81
N ILE A 271 8.69 -24.61 -25.51
CA ILE A 271 9.63 -24.27 -24.48
C ILE A 271 10.35 -25.57 -24.05
N ALA A 272 11.01 -26.18 -25.00
CA ALA A 272 12.00 -27.23 -24.70
C ALA A 272 13.24 -26.63 -24.04
N ASP A 273 13.31 -25.30 -23.98
CA ASP A 273 14.41 -24.55 -23.47
C ASP A 273 13.94 -23.66 -22.33
N PRO A 274 13.93 -24.12 -21.10
CA PRO A 274 13.83 -23.24 -19.95
C PRO A 274 15.17 -22.53 -19.76
N THR A 275 15.66 -21.80 -20.77
CA THR A 275 16.71 -20.78 -20.60
C THR A 275 16.19 -19.65 -19.72
N VAL A 276 15.36 -20.03 -18.81
CA VAL A 276 14.87 -19.13 -17.81
C VAL A 276 16.01 -18.97 -16.83
N ALA A 277 16.59 -17.79 -16.83
CA ALA A 277 17.43 -17.39 -15.75
C ALA A 277 16.67 -17.61 -14.45
N VAL A 278 17.06 -18.57 -13.65
CA VAL A 278 16.56 -18.70 -12.29
C VAL A 278 17.37 -17.68 -11.50
N VAL A 279 16.76 -16.57 -11.15
CA VAL A 279 17.36 -15.65 -10.21
C VAL A 279 16.91 -16.10 -8.84
N ASP A 280 17.85 -16.53 -8.03
CA ASP A 280 17.62 -16.77 -6.61
C ASP A 280 18.18 -15.53 -5.89
N ASP A 281 17.31 -14.73 -5.33
CA ASP A 281 17.62 -13.48 -4.66
C ASP A 281 17.35 -13.66 -3.17
N LEU A 282 18.38 -13.46 -2.37
CA LEU A 282 18.29 -13.49 -0.92
C LEU A 282 18.82 -12.15 -0.38
N GLU A 283 18.00 -11.49 0.40
CA GLU A 283 18.33 -10.21 1.02
C GLU A 283 18.17 -10.32 2.54
N THR A 284 19.17 -9.85 3.28
CA THR A 284 19.15 -9.81 4.73
C THR A 284 19.43 -8.40 5.20
N VAL A 285 18.42 -7.79 5.83
CA VAL A 285 18.54 -6.43 6.37
C VAL A 285 18.46 -6.48 7.89
N THR A 286 19.39 -5.85 8.55
CA THR A 286 19.31 -5.57 9.98
C THR A 286 19.40 -4.08 10.23
N SER A 287 18.51 -3.54 11.07
CA SER A 287 18.61 -2.14 11.45
C SER A 287 18.37 -1.92 12.94
N LYS A 288 18.97 -0.85 13.44
CA LYS A 288 18.80 -0.37 14.82
C LYS A 288 18.45 1.10 14.76
N THR A 289 17.36 1.47 15.42
CA THR A 289 16.92 2.86 15.54
C THR A 289 16.96 3.30 16.99
N PHE A 290 17.55 4.45 17.22
CA PHE A 290 17.42 5.21 18.47
C PHE A 290 16.70 6.51 18.17
N ARG A 291 15.65 6.84 18.94
CA ARG A 291 14.87 8.06 18.76
C ARG A 291 14.57 8.72 20.09
N VAL A 292 14.66 10.04 20.12
CA VAL A 292 14.20 10.88 21.22
C VAL A 292 13.22 11.91 20.66
N THR A 293 12.04 11.99 21.24
CA THR A 293 11.05 13.01 20.90
C THR A 293 10.68 13.77 22.15
N ASP A 294 10.57 15.08 22.04
CA ASP A 294 10.10 15.96 23.09
C ASP A 294 9.05 16.93 22.53
N LYS A 295 7.95 17.06 23.24
CA LYS A 295 6.86 17.96 22.89
C LYS A 295 6.52 18.85 24.10
N ILE A 296 6.63 20.15 23.91
CA ILE A 296 6.34 21.17 24.90
C ILE A 296 5.14 21.99 24.46
N VAL A 297 4.13 22.13 25.28
CA VAL A 297 2.98 23.00 25.05
C VAL A 297 2.90 24.03 26.16
N ALA A 298 3.10 25.29 25.82
CA ALA A 298 3.13 26.40 26.73
C ALA A 298 2.03 27.43 26.40
N PRO A 299 0.95 27.56 27.19
CA PRO A 299 0.02 28.67 27.07
C PRO A 299 0.72 29.94 27.53
N ILE A 300 0.92 30.90 26.61
CA ILE A 300 1.57 32.20 26.86
C ILE A 300 0.55 33.18 27.42
N MET A 301 -0.65 33.21 26.84
CA MET A 301 -1.81 34.01 27.24
C MET A 301 -3.07 33.14 27.15
N GLU A 302 -4.22 33.65 27.54
CA GLU A 302 -5.50 32.91 27.44
C GLU A 302 -5.84 32.50 25.99
N ASN A 303 -5.42 33.36 25.05
CA ASN A 303 -5.71 33.21 23.62
C ASN A 303 -4.47 32.89 22.76
N LEU A 304 -3.33 32.60 23.39
CA LEU A 304 -2.07 32.35 22.69
C LEU A 304 -1.32 31.21 23.34
N SER A 305 -1.02 30.18 22.56
CA SER A 305 -0.16 29.05 22.99
C SER A 305 0.98 28.81 22.03
N LEU A 306 2.11 28.40 22.58
CA LEU A 306 3.30 27.95 21.86
C LEU A 306 3.42 26.44 22.01
N GLU A 307 3.62 25.75 20.88
CA GLU A 307 3.91 24.33 20.84
C GLU A 307 5.28 24.14 20.18
N ILE A 308 6.19 23.44 20.84
CA ILE A 308 7.51 23.10 20.35
C ILE A 308 7.61 21.57 20.31
N GLY A 309 8.06 21.04 19.19
CA GLY A 309 8.38 19.62 19.04
C GLY A 309 9.82 19.45 18.60
N LEU A 310 10.55 18.56 19.24
CA LEU A 310 11.91 18.18 18.88
C LEU A 310 11.96 16.66 18.64
N ASN A 311 12.63 16.27 17.60
CA ASN A 311 12.89 14.85 17.33
C ASN A 311 14.33 14.70 16.86
N TYR A 312 15.01 13.74 17.46
CA TYR A 312 16.26 13.22 16.97
C TYR A 312 16.12 11.73 16.74
N SER A 313 16.52 11.25 15.58
CA SER A 313 16.60 9.81 15.34
C SER A 313 17.91 9.44 14.65
N ARG A 314 18.43 8.28 15.03
CA ARG A 314 19.53 7.63 14.35
C ARG A 314 19.13 6.23 13.95
N VAL A 315 19.25 5.94 12.66
CA VAL A 315 19.11 4.61 12.10
C VAL A 315 20.47 4.12 11.64
N SER A 316 20.85 2.90 12.03
CA SER A 316 22.00 2.20 11.48
C SER A 316 21.50 0.91 10.88
N ALA A 317 21.74 0.70 9.59
CA ALA A 317 21.31 -0.48 8.86
C ALA A 317 22.50 -1.17 8.21
N GLU A 318 22.44 -2.49 8.19
CA GLU A 318 23.35 -3.36 7.45
C GLU A 318 22.50 -4.24 6.55
N ASP A 319 22.85 -4.30 5.29
CA ASP A 319 22.21 -5.15 4.30
C ASP A 319 23.23 -6.08 3.68
N GLY A 320 22.88 -7.37 3.58
CA GLY A 320 23.63 -8.39 2.90
C GLY A 320 22.70 -9.11 1.93
N GLY A 321 23.19 -9.36 0.73
CA GLY A 321 22.37 -9.99 -0.29
C GLY A 321 23.17 -10.91 -1.19
N GLN A 322 22.45 -11.82 -1.81
CA GLN A 322 22.98 -12.71 -2.84
C GLN A 322 21.94 -12.89 -3.94
N TRP A 323 22.37 -12.78 -5.19
CA TRP A 323 21.57 -13.22 -6.31
C TRP A 323 22.36 -14.19 -7.20
N ILE A 324 21.66 -15.12 -7.79
CA ILE A 324 22.25 -16.20 -8.60
C ILE A 324 21.47 -16.31 -9.89
N THR A 325 22.16 -16.19 -11.02
CA THR A 325 21.60 -16.45 -12.34
C THR A 325 22.17 -17.77 -12.85
N PRO A 326 21.39 -18.86 -12.91
CA PRO A 326 21.85 -20.13 -13.47
C PRO A 326 21.85 -20.08 -15.00
N ALA A 327 22.80 -20.76 -15.62
CA ALA A 327 22.81 -21.05 -17.04
C ALA A 327 22.07 -22.35 -17.35
N TYR A 328 21.42 -22.35 -18.49
CA TYR A 328 20.81 -23.55 -19.05
C TYR A 328 21.59 -24.03 -20.26
N ASN A 329 21.86 -25.34 -20.33
CA ASN A 329 22.45 -25.94 -21.51
C ASN A 329 21.37 -26.49 -22.43
N THR A 330 21.25 -25.91 -23.60
CA THR A 330 20.28 -26.28 -24.63
C THR A 330 20.51 -27.70 -25.14
N THR A 331 21.75 -28.17 -25.16
CA THR A 331 22.10 -29.53 -25.66
C THR A 331 21.77 -30.61 -24.63
N ALA A 332 22.09 -30.38 -23.37
CA ALA A 332 21.86 -31.34 -22.30
C ALA A 332 20.45 -31.25 -21.69
N LYS A 333 19.67 -30.23 -22.04
CA LYS A 333 18.35 -29.93 -21.48
C LYS A 333 18.37 -29.87 -19.93
N ALA A 334 19.45 -29.42 -19.37
CA ALA A 334 19.68 -29.36 -17.94
C ALA A 334 20.12 -27.97 -17.52
N ILE A 335 19.71 -27.58 -16.31
CA ILE A 335 20.24 -26.36 -15.68
C ILE A 335 21.72 -26.63 -15.38
N PHE A 336 22.58 -25.91 -16.05
CA PHE A 336 23.97 -25.84 -15.65
C PHE A 336 24.12 -24.86 -14.52
N GLN A 337 25.21 -25.00 -13.87
CA GLN A 337 25.66 -24.18 -12.78
C GLN A 337 25.36 -22.69 -12.92
N THR A 338 25.36 -22.01 -11.80
CA THR A 338 25.34 -20.57 -11.65
C THR A 338 26.24 -19.89 -12.68
N VAL A 339 25.69 -19.11 -13.58
CA VAL A 339 26.46 -18.32 -14.56
C VAL A 339 27.02 -17.08 -13.92
N THR A 340 26.24 -16.52 -13.02
CA THR A 340 26.61 -15.29 -12.33
C THR A 340 26.08 -15.39 -10.90
N ALA A 341 26.94 -15.08 -9.95
CA ALA A 341 26.56 -14.90 -8.55
C ALA A 341 26.98 -13.49 -8.14
N GLY A 342 26.06 -12.76 -7.54
CA GLY A 342 26.32 -11.46 -6.96
C GLY A 342 26.20 -11.52 -5.45
N ASN A 343 27.18 -11.01 -4.73
CA ASN A 343 27.13 -10.77 -3.30
C ASN A 343 27.10 -9.27 -3.07
N ILE A 344 26.09 -8.82 -2.35
CA ILE A 344 25.88 -7.42 -2.01
C ILE A 344 26.08 -7.28 -0.50
N TYR A 345 26.81 -6.29 -0.11
CA TYR A 345 26.91 -5.85 1.27
C TYR A 345 26.87 -4.33 1.33
N THR A 346 25.94 -3.79 2.10
CA THR A 346 25.84 -2.35 2.32
C THR A 346 25.67 -2.03 3.79
N ASN A 347 26.15 -0.87 4.20
CA ASN A 347 25.82 -0.28 5.48
C ASN A 347 25.36 1.15 5.28
N ALA A 348 24.36 1.55 6.04
CA ALA A 348 23.79 2.88 5.98
C ALA A 348 23.60 3.44 7.38
N ARG A 349 23.81 4.72 7.51
CA ARG A 349 23.49 5.48 8.71
C ARG A 349 22.70 6.71 8.33
N VAL A 350 21.60 6.92 9.02
CA VAL A 350 20.75 8.10 8.90
C VAL A 350 20.70 8.80 10.26
N ASP A 351 21.07 10.04 10.30
CA ASP A 351 20.84 10.95 11.43
C ASP A 351 19.80 11.98 11.00
N ASP A 352 18.68 12.04 11.71
CA ASP A 352 17.55 12.91 11.42
C ASP A 352 17.26 13.83 12.62
N TYR A 353 17.22 15.13 12.36
CA TYR A 353 16.94 16.17 13.33
C TYR A 353 15.73 16.96 12.86
N VAL A 354 14.68 17.01 13.66
CA VAL A 354 13.44 17.74 13.34
C VAL A 354 13.07 18.67 14.47
N GLY A 355 12.87 19.94 14.14
CA GLY A 355 12.34 20.94 15.03
C GLY A 355 11.02 21.50 14.49
N ASN A 356 9.99 21.60 15.33
CA ASN A 356 8.71 22.22 14.99
C ASN A 356 8.40 23.32 16.00
N VAL A 357 7.88 24.44 15.51
CA VAL A 357 7.36 25.52 16.35
C VAL A 357 6.00 25.94 15.81
N PHE A 358 4.98 25.89 16.66
CA PHE A 358 3.63 26.33 16.33
C PHE A 358 3.17 27.40 17.28
N LEU A 359 2.66 28.48 16.74
CA LEU A 359 1.99 29.54 17.46
C LEU A 359 0.49 29.45 17.17
N LYS A 360 -0.30 29.08 18.17
CA LYS A 360 -1.77 28.97 18.06
C LYS A 360 -2.40 30.19 18.69
N PHE A 361 -3.11 30.98 17.90
CA PHE A 361 -3.70 32.22 18.27
C PHE A 361 -5.21 32.24 18.06
N GLU A 362 -5.95 32.43 19.15
CA GLU A 362 -7.41 32.50 19.19
C GLU A 362 -7.87 33.85 19.76
N PRO A 363 -7.72 34.98 19.03
CA PRO A 363 -8.02 36.30 19.54
C PRO A 363 -9.46 36.46 19.98
N VAL A 364 -10.35 35.74 19.35
CA VAL A 364 -11.78 35.66 19.66
C VAL A 364 -12.26 34.22 19.43
N SER A 365 -13.32 33.79 20.08
CA SER A 365 -13.84 32.43 20.03
C SER A 365 -14.23 31.91 18.65
N TYR A 366 -14.41 32.82 17.70
CA TYR A 366 -14.81 32.46 16.32
C TYR A 366 -13.68 32.59 15.29
N PHE A 367 -12.46 32.94 15.72
CA PHE A 367 -11.30 33.01 14.82
C PHE A 367 -10.09 32.29 15.43
N LYS A 368 -9.52 31.36 14.68
CA LYS A 368 -8.30 30.62 15.01
C LYS A 368 -7.28 30.79 13.90
N MET A 369 -6.04 30.98 14.31
CA MET A 369 -4.89 31.04 13.43
C MET A 369 -3.75 30.21 14.03
N ASP A 370 -3.24 29.27 13.24
CA ASP A 370 -2.04 28.52 13.57
C ASP A 370 -0.94 28.92 12.59
N LEU A 371 0.20 29.35 13.14
CA LEU A 371 1.42 29.62 12.39
C LEU A 371 2.44 28.59 12.79
N GLY A 372 2.93 27.83 11.82
CA GLY A 372 3.88 26.74 12.01
C GLY A 372 5.16 26.96 11.22
N PHE A 373 6.24 26.48 11.78
CA PHE A 373 7.50 26.33 11.09
C PHE A 373 8.12 25.01 11.52
N ARG A 374 8.46 24.17 10.53
CA ARG A 374 9.18 22.92 10.71
C ARG A 374 10.50 22.99 9.98
N ASP A 375 11.55 22.57 10.65
CA ASP A 375 12.90 22.45 10.13
C ASP A 375 13.39 21.01 10.29
N GLU A 376 13.88 20.42 9.21
CA GLU A 376 14.38 19.05 9.17
C GLU A 376 15.79 19.03 8.58
N TYR A 377 16.69 18.36 9.25
CA TYR A 377 18.06 18.19 8.79
C TYR A 377 18.42 16.71 8.84
N ASN A 378 18.63 16.11 7.66
CA ASN A 378 18.93 14.71 7.50
C ASN A 378 20.34 14.53 6.97
N VAL A 379 21.10 13.63 7.58
CA VAL A 379 22.41 13.21 7.11
C VAL A 379 22.38 11.71 6.86
N ILE A 380 22.58 11.31 5.62
CA ILE A 380 22.59 9.92 5.20
C ILE A 380 24.01 9.61 4.71
N SER A 381 24.62 8.59 5.27
CA SER A 381 25.90 8.06 4.81
C SER A 381 25.76 6.57 4.60
N ASP A 382 26.09 6.11 3.43
CA ASP A 382 26.08 4.70 3.09
C ASP A 382 27.37 4.29 2.37
N GLY A 383 27.70 3.03 2.49
CA GLY A 383 28.82 2.43 1.77
C GLY A 383 28.51 0.97 1.49
N GLY A 384 28.97 0.48 0.36
CA GLY A 384 28.68 -0.89 -0.02
C GLY A 384 29.72 -1.49 -0.96
N SER A 385 29.61 -2.81 -1.09
CA SER A 385 30.35 -3.58 -2.06
C SER A 385 29.43 -4.52 -2.81
N PHE A 386 29.65 -4.64 -4.09
CA PHE A 386 28.97 -5.59 -4.96
C PHE A 386 30.03 -6.43 -5.67
N ILE A 387 30.03 -7.73 -5.40
CA ILE A 387 30.99 -8.68 -5.97
C ILE A 387 30.25 -9.58 -6.93
N VAL A 388 30.54 -9.49 -8.20
CA VAL A 388 29.97 -10.32 -9.26
C VAL A 388 30.99 -11.37 -9.68
N THR A 389 30.60 -12.63 -9.62
CA THR A 389 31.37 -13.75 -10.15
C THR A 389 30.62 -14.35 -11.34
N SER A 390 31.21 -14.36 -12.50
CA SER A 390 30.65 -14.90 -13.73
C SER A 390 31.55 -15.98 -14.34
N LEU A 391 30.92 -16.90 -15.10
CA LEU A 391 31.68 -17.87 -15.91
C LEU A 391 32.38 -17.18 -17.06
N ALA A 392 33.64 -17.56 -17.30
CA ALA A 392 34.34 -17.17 -18.50
C ALA A 392 33.70 -17.77 -19.76
N SER A 393 33.74 -17.05 -20.87
CA SER A 393 33.13 -17.47 -22.13
C SER A 393 33.56 -18.88 -22.53
N GLY A 394 32.60 -19.75 -22.86
CA GLY A 394 32.84 -21.13 -23.27
C GLY A 394 33.02 -22.13 -22.13
N GLN A 395 32.96 -21.70 -20.88
CA GLN A 395 33.11 -22.57 -19.72
C GLN A 395 31.75 -23.06 -19.19
N THR A 396 31.74 -24.22 -18.55
CA THR A 396 30.50 -24.88 -18.07
C THR A 396 30.54 -25.17 -16.58
N VAL A 397 31.62 -24.90 -15.87
CA VAL A 397 31.80 -25.21 -14.45
C VAL A 397 32.44 -24.01 -13.73
N ILE A 398 31.81 -23.55 -12.65
CA ILE A 398 32.37 -22.52 -11.78
C ILE A 398 33.50 -23.14 -10.94
N ASN A 399 34.70 -22.70 -11.19
CA ASN A 399 35.85 -22.95 -10.33
C ASN A 399 36.85 -21.76 -10.46
N ALA A 400 37.80 -21.69 -9.56
CA ALA A 400 38.75 -20.56 -9.52
C ALA A 400 39.52 -20.31 -10.84
N ALA A 401 39.59 -21.31 -11.72
CA ALA A 401 40.27 -21.19 -13.01
C ALA A 401 39.37 -20.69 -14.14
N ASN A 402 38.03 -20.78 -13.97
CA ASN A 402 37.04 -20.55 -15.01
C ASN A 402 36.08 -19.42 -14.68
N THR A 403 36.35 -18.62 -13.64
CA THR A 403 35.49 -17.53 -13.20
C THR A 403 36.17 -16.18 -13.41
N ASN A 404 35.38 -15.22 -13.81
CA ASN A 404 35.70 -13.81 -13.77
C ASN A 404 35.02 -13.19 -12.54
N THR A 405 35.79 -12.46 -11.73
CA THR A 405 35.24 -11.76 -10.57
C THR A 405 35.41 -10.27 -10.74
N ALA A 406 34.36 -9.52 -10.63
CA ALA A 406 34.34 -8.06 -10.61
C ALA A 406 33.89 -7.59 -9.24
N THR A 407 34.58 -6.64 -8.67
CA THR A 407 34.18 -6.00 -7.40
C THR A 407 33.88 -4.54 -7.66
N ASP A 408 32.70 -4.11 -7.22
CA ASP A 408 32.27 -2.74 -7.27
C ASP A 408 32.11 -2.20 -5.84
N LEU A 409 32.61 -1.01 -5.58
CA LEU A 409 32.56 -0.34 -4.29
C LEU A 409 31.80 0.96 -4.47
N THR A 410 30.83 1.21 -3.60
CA THR A 410 30.05 2.44 -3.62
C THR A 410 30.13 3.14 -2.28
N TYR A 411 30.08 4.45 -2.29
CA TYR A 411 29.94 5.29 -1.12
C TYR A 411 29.06 6.48 -1.48
N SER A 412 28.10 6.80 -0.62
CA SER A 412 27.25 7.97 -0.80
C SER A 412 27.14 8.75 0.51
N HIS A 413 27.07 10.05 0.37
CA HIS A 413 26.80 10.98 1.47
C HIS A 413 25.78 12.01 0.99
N LEU A 414 24.61 12.02 1.61
CA LEU A 414 23.52 12.94 1.34
C LEU A 414 23.28 13.80 2.57
N VAL A 415 23.23 15.10 2.36
CA VAL A 415 22.75 16.07 3.35
C VAL A 415 21.50 16.71 2.79
N ASP A 416 20.41 16.66 3.57
CA ASP A 416 19.11 17.13 3.18
C ASP A 416 18.57 18.11 4.24
N HIS A 417 18.27 19.34 3.82
CA HIS A 417 17.73 20.38 4.68
C HIS A 417 16.36 20.82 4.18
N VAL A 418 15.36 20.69 5.02
CA VAL A 418 13.96 20.95 4.68
C VAL A 418 13.35 21.97 5.62
N ALA A 419 12.93 23.10 5.08
CA ALA A 419 12.18 24.13 5.79
C ALA A 419 10.71 24.13 5.34
N THR A 420 9.77 24.08 6.29
CA THR A 420 8.34 24.04 5.99
C THR A 420 7.59 25.11 6.81
N PRO A 421 7.45 26.33 6.31
CA PRO A 421 6.47 27.28 6.84
C PRO A 421 5.05 26.83 6.53
N GLU A 422 4.16 26.98 7.51
CA GLU A 422 2.76 26.66 7.36
C GLU A 422 1.84 27.65 8.07
N VAL A 423 0.65 27.82 7.54
CA VAL A 423 -0.40 28.64 8.14
C VAL A 423 -1.75 27.96 7.97
N SER A 424 -2.54 27.93 9.02
CA SER A 424 -3.94 27.56 8.95
C SER A 424 -4.84 28.59 9.62
N LEU A 425 -5.99 28.82 9.01
CA LEU A 425 -6.97 29.80 9.43
C LEU A 425 -8.33 29.14 9.53
N GLN A 426 -9.09 29.45 10.56
CA GLN A 426 -10.48 29.03 10.69
C GLN A 426 -11.33 30.18 11.21
N TYR A 427 -12.47 30.39 10.57
CA TYR A 427 -13.44 31.41 10.94
C TYR A 427 -14.86 30.81 11.09
N THR A 428 -15.47 30.99 12.24
CA THR A 428 -16.80 30.48 12.60
C THR A 428 -17.78 31.57 13.06
N GLY A 429 -17.45 32.86 12.78
CA GLY A 429 -18.26 34.01 13.22
C GLY A 429 -19.59 34.16 12.50
N ILE A 430 -19.84 33.45 11.42
CA ILE A 430 -21.12 33.41 10.73
C ILE A 430 -21.89 32.19 11.23
N ASN A 431 -23.12 32.39 11.68
CA ASN A 431 -23.94 31.30 12.21
C ASN A 431 -24.05 30.16 11.19
N LYS A 432 -23.78 28.94 11.65
CA LYS A 432 -23.82 27.70 10.84
C LYS A 432 -22.82 27.61 9.69
N LEU A 433 -21.89 28.56 9.58
CA LEU A 433 -20.85 28.56 8.55
C LEU A 433 -19.47 28.53 9.19
N SER A 434 -18.64 27.60 8.78
CA SER A 434 -17.21 27.58 9.09
C SER A 434 -16.41 27.73 7.79
N ILE A 435 -15.52 28.68 7.74
CA ILE A 435 -14.60 28.91 6.62
C ILE A 435 -13.20 28.57 7.12
N TYR A 436 -12.41 27.89 6.30
CA TYR A 436 -11.03 27.56 6.63
C TYR A 436 -10.12 27.71 5.42
N ALA A 437 -8.87 27.99 5.70
CA ALA A 437 -7.79 28.01 4.71
C ALA A 437 -6.53 27.41 5.32
N SER A 438 -5.75 26.72 4.53
CA SER A 438 -4.40 26.31 4.92
C SER A 438 -3.44 26.43 3.75
N PHE A 439 -2.20 26.74 4.08
CA PHE A 439 -1.10 26.81 3.15
C PHE A 439 0.15 26.25 3.84
N ASP A 440 0.87 25.38 3.16
CA ASP A 440 2.21 24.95 3.52
C ASP A 440 3.11 24.91 2.30
N LYS A 441 4.37 25.24 2.51
CA LYS A 441 5.40 25.15 1.48
C LYS A 441 6.61 24.42 2.05
N ARG A 442 6.88 23.24 1.58
CA ARG A 442 8.12 22.53 1.88
C ARG A 442 9.19 22.96 0.89
N ILE A 443 10.31 23.47 1.41
CA ILE A 443 11.48 23.91 0.65
C ILE A 443 12.61 22.97 1.05
N ASN A 444 13.10 22.21 0.10
CA ASN A 444 14.15 21.23 0.34
C ASN A 444 15.40 21.60 -0.46
N HIS A 445 16.54 21.60 0.23
CA HIS A 445 17.86 21.71 -0.36
C HIS A 445 18.68 20.48 0.03
N GLY A 446 18.80 19.54 -0.92
CA GLY A 446 19.59 18.33 -0.76
C GLY A 446 20.89 18.41 -1.55
N SER A 447 21.98 17.99 -0.97
CA SER A 447 23.24 17.79 -1.67
C SER A 447 23.71 16.34 -1.49
N GLN A 448 23.98 15.68 -2.60
CA GLN A 448 24.44 14.30 -2.62
C GLN A 448 25.86 14.23 -3.22
N HIS A 449 26.74 13.59 -2.50
CA HIS A 449 28.05 13.20 -2.98
C HIS A 449 28.09 11.67 -3.08
N TRP A 450 28.19 11.15 -4.28
CA TRP A 450 28.29 9.72 -4.54
C TRP A 450 29.61 9.40 -5.23
N VAL A 451 30.32 8.41 -4.72
CA VAL A 451 31.59 7.95 -5.28
C VAL A 451 31.46 6.47 -5.58
N ASN A 452 31.66 6.13 -6.83
CA ASN A 452 31.87 4.76 -7.26
C ASN A 452 33.32 4.63 -7.74
N PRO A 453 34.27 4.29 -6.87
CA PRO A 453 35.64 4.01 -7.26
C PRO A 453 35.68 2.63 -7.93
N TYR A 454 35.12 2.51 -9.12
CA TYR A 454 35.06 1.27 -9.87
C TYR A 454 36.49 0.85 -10.26
N ALA A 455 37.03 -0.12 -9.57
CA ALA A 455 38.18 -0.90 -9.99
C ALA A 455 37.67 -2.32 -10.33
N ALA A 456 37.25 -2.55 -11.58
CA ALA A 456 37.01 -3.92 -12.03
C ALA A 456 38.35 -4.67 -12.05
N VAL A 457 38.62 -5.39 -10.98
CA VAL A 457 39.68 -6.40 -11.00
C VAL A 457 39.07 -7.65 -11.62
N THR A 458 39.25 -7.85 -12.89
CA THR A 458 38.86 -9.10 -13.55
C THR A 458 40.01 -10.10 -13.38
N THR A 459 39.77 -11.10 -12.54
CA THR A 459 40.69 -12.24 -12.45
C THR A 459 40.20 -13.29 -13.46
N THR A 460 40.93 -13.47 -14.53
CA THR A 460 40.74 -14.61 -15.44
C THR A 460 41.54 -15.80 -14.94
N GLY A 461 41.07 -17.02 -15.17
CA GLY A 461 41.73 -18.25 -14.72
C GLY A 461 43.19 -18.43 -15.17
N THR A 462 43.74 -17.54 -15.98
CA THR A 462 45.11 -17.54 -16.47
C THR A 462 45.95 -16.34 -16.01
N GLY A 463 45.38 -15.42 -15.22
CA GLY A 463 46.10 -14.25 -14.69
C GLY A 463 45.18 -13.11 -14.28
N VAL A 464 45.67 -12.21 -13.46
CA VAL A 464 44.96 -10.97 -13.08
C VAL A 464 45.03 -10.02 -14.27
N VAL A 465 43.90 -9.80 -14.92
CA VAL A 465 43.77 -8.76 -15.93
C VAL A 465 43.06 -7.57 -15.27
N THR A 466 43.79 -6.57 -14.91
CA THR A 466 43.27 -5.26 -14.51
C THR A 466 42.77 -4.57 -15.78
N THR A 467 41.59 -4.83 -16.21
CA THR A 467 40.93 -4.00 -17.20
C THR A 467 40.26 -2.88 -16.45
N ALA A 468 40.90 -1.76 -16.32
CA ALA A 468 40.25 -0.50 -16.09
C ALA A 468 39.24 -0.33 -17.24
N LEU A 469 37.95 -0.48 -17.00
CA LEU A 469 36.94 -0.06 -17.96
C LEU A 469 37.06 1.46 -18.08
N PRO A 470 37.44 1.97 -19.28
CA PRO A 470 38.00 3.32 -19.38
C PRO A 470 36.99 4.45 -19.19
N SER A 471 35.76 4.22 -18.98
CA SER A 471 34.75 5.29 -19.02
C SER A 471 33.74 5.31 -17.85
N LEU A 472 33.73 4.31 -17.00
CA LEU A 472 32.85 4.29 -15.81
C LEU A 472 33.65 4.15 -14.51
N SER A 473 34.99 4.14 -14.61
CA SER A 473 35.88 3.69 -13.55
C SER A 473 36.07 4.63 -12.37
N SER A 474 35.52 5.79 -12.37
CA SER A 474 35.45 6.69 -11.21
C SER A 474 34.43 7.78 -11.44
N ALA A 475 33.14 7.39 -11.40
CA ALA A 475 32.08 8.37 -11.42
C ALA A 475 31.98 8.99 -10.03
N ILE A 476 32.38 10.22 -9.91
CA ILE A 476 32.07 11.04 -8.73
C ILE A 476 30.90 11.90 -9.11
N PHE A 477 29.75 11.68 -8.49
CA PHE A 477 28.57 12.49 -8.72
C PHE A 477 28.40 13.46 -7.56
N PHE A 478 28.33 14.73 -7.88
CA PHE A 478 27.79 15.75 -7.00
C PHE A 478 26.45 16.14 -7.56
N GLN A 479 25.41 15.92 -6.81
CA GLN A 479 24.08 16.25 -7.25
C GLN A 479 23.36 17.05 -6.17
N ASP A 480 22.88 18.22 -6.53
CA ASP A 480 21.91 18.93 -5.70
C ASP A 480 20.52 18.47 -6.09
N ALA A 481 19.78 17.94 -5.13
CA ALA A 481 18.40 17.53 -5.30
C ALA A 481 17.50 18.48 -4.50
N ASN A 482 16.84 19.38 -5.17
CA ASN A 482 15.89 20.31 -4.56
C ASN A 482 14.47 19.82 -4.80
N GLN A 483 13.70 19.64 -3.72
CA GLN A 483 12.32 19.17 -3.79
C GLN A 483 11.41 20.19 -3.13
N ASP A 484 10.63 20.87 -3.94
CA ASP A 484 9.67 21.87 -3.47
C ASP A 484 8.26 21.30 -3.53
N TYR A 485 7.51 21.44 -2.44
CA TYR A 485 6.09 21.10 -2.38
C TYR A 485 5.30 22.33 -1.97
N VAL A 486 4.17 22.54 -2.60
CA VAL A 486 3.19 23.54 -2.20
C VAL A 486 1.83 22.86 -2.05
N ASN A 487 1.21 23.05 -0.88
CA ASN A 487 -0.17 22.66 -0.65
C ASN A 487 -0.95 23.89 -0.20
N ALA A 488 -2.04 24.16 -0.89
CA ALA A 488 -2.95 25.25 -0.54
C ALA A 488 -4.38 24.73 -0.63
N LYS A 489 -5.21 25.08 0.34
CA LYS A 489 -6.63 24.79 0.32
C LYS A 489 -7.44 25.89 0.98
N VAL A 490 -8.63 26.09 0.45
CA VAL A 490 -9.66 26.97 1.01
C VAL A 490 -10.98 26.24 0.95
N GLY A 491 -11.70 26.25 2.05
CA GLY A 491 -12.98 25.56 2.11
C GLY A 491 -13.97 26.21 3.06
N ALA A 492 -15.21 25.75 2.92
CA ALA A 492 -16.31 26.17 3.76
C ALA A 492 -17.23 24.98 4.08
N ASN A 493 -17.69 24.92 5.32
CA ASN A 493 -18.72 23.99 5.78
C ASN A 493 -19.94 24.80 6.20
N TRP A 494 -21.07 24.57 5.54
CA TRP A 494 -22.30 25.29 5.80
C TRP A 494 -23.42 24.32 6.23
N ASN A 495 -23.80 24.40 7.49
CA ASN A 495 -24.91 23.68 8.07
C ASN A 495 -26.18 24.55 8.00
N ALA A 496 -26.72 24.73 6.79
CA ALA A 496 -27.80 25.68 6.54
C ALA A 496 -29.03 25.39 7.40
N SER A 497 -29.37 24.11 7.57
CA SER A 497 -30.47 23.64 8.39
C SER A 497 -30.20 22.22 8.91
N SER A 498 -31.11 21.67 9.72
CA SER A 498 -31.03 20.26 10.15
C SER A 498 -31.16 19.28 8.99
N PHE A 499 -31.75 19.71 7.88
CA PHE A 499 -31.95 18.87 6.69
C PHE A 499 -30.93 19.12 5.57
N PHE A 500 -30.05 20.14 5.69
CA PHE A 500 -29.14 20.51 4.62
C PHE A 500 -27.75 20.91 5.14
N THR A 501 -26.72 20.18 4.72
CA THR A 501 -25.32 20.52 4.95
C THR A 501 -24.57 20.52 3.63
N PHE A 502 -23.79 21.56 3.40
CA PHE A 502 -22.94 21.69 2.23
C PHE A 502 -21.50 21.97 2.63
N ARG A 503 -20.56 21.26 2.01
CA ARG A 503 -19.12 21.46 2.14
C ARG A 503 -18.52 21.67 0.77
N ALA A 504 -17.66 22.69 0.66
CA ALA A 504 -16.89 22.95 -0.53
C ALA A 504 -15.44 23.25 -0.14
N GLU A 505 -14.51 22.66 -0.84
CA GLU A 505 -13.09 22.91 -0.69
C GLU A 505 -12.45 22.95 -2.07
N VAL A 506 -11.60 23.93 -2.33
CA VAL A 506 -10.71 23.99 -3.48
C VAL A 506 -9.30 23.78 -2.96
N PHE A 507 -8.54 22.94 -3.63
CA PHE A 507 -7.14 22.68 -3.27
C PHE A 507 -6.22 22.75 -4.48
N ARG A 508 -4.97 23.08 -4.20
CA ARG A 508 -3.87 23.03 -5.15
C ARG A 508 -2.68 22.34 -4.51
N LYS A 509 -2.05 21.44 -5.27
CA LYS A 509 -0.82 20.73 -4.91
C LYS A 509 0.18 20.89 -6.04
N GLU A 510 1.38 21.32 -5.69
CA GLU A 510 2.50 21.41 -6.61
C GLU A 510 3.69 20.64 -6.01
N HIS A 511 4.42 19.97 -6.87
CA HIS A 511 5.66 19.32 -6.52
C HIS A 511 6.64 19.52 -7.67
N GLN A 512 7.84 19.98 -7.34
CA GLN A 512 8.91 20.14 -8.29
C GLN A 512 10.20 19.54 -7.72
N ASN A 513 10.78 18.60 -8.46
CA ASN A 513 12.12 18.07 -8.19
C ASN A 513 13.07 18.66 -9.21
N LYS A 514 14.19 19.21 -8.75
CA LYS A 514 15.29 19.67 -9.58
C LYS A 514 16.55 18.91 -9.20
N PHE A 515 17.20 18.34 -10.21
CA PHE A 515 18.43 17.59 -10.08
C PHE A 515 19.54 18.38 -10.79
N ILE A 516 20.42 19.00 -10.02
CA ILE A 516 21.54 19.77 -10.56
C ILE A 516 22.78 18.92 -10.41
N GLY A 517 23.16 18.22 -11.47
CA GLY A 517 24.35 17.36 -11.51
C GLY A 517 25.55 18.09 -12.09
N SER A 518 26.73 17.93 -11.48
CA SER A 518 27.98 18.53 -11.97
C SER A 518 28.72 17.65 -12.97
N ASN A 519 28.37 16.37 -13.11
CA ASN A 519 29.09 15.41 -13.92
C ASN A 519 28.20 14.40 -14.63
N ASP A 520 27.36 14.88 -15.53
CA ASP A 520 26.91 13.98 -16.55
C ASP A 520 28.10 13.63 -17.42
N VAL A 521 28.52 12.38 -17.38
CA VAL A 521 29.73 11.93 -18.09
C VAL A 521 29.57 12.18 -19.58
N VAL A 522 30.28 13.17 -20.06
CA VAL A 522 30.36 13.49 -21.48
C VAL A 522 31.10 12.35 -22.19
N GLY A 523 30.38 11.59 -23.02
CA GLY A 523 31.02 10.74 -24.02
C GLY A 523 30.70 9.26 -24.05
N ALA A 524 29.95 8.70 -23.15
CA ALA A 524 29.38 7.36 -23.26
C ALA A 524 27.89 7.46 -23.55
N ALA A 525 27.30 6.45 -24.19
CA ALA A 525 25.89 6.40 -24.50
C ALA A 525 25.06 6.84 -23.28
N SER A 526 24.65 8.08 -23.31
CA SER A 526 24.04 8.78 -22.19
C SER A 526 22.68 8.19 -21.95
N TYR A 527 22.48 7.64 -20.80
CA TYR A 527 21.15 7.32 -20.27
C TYR A 527 20.48 8.66 -19.97
N GLY A 528 19.33 8.92 -20.59
CA GLY A 528 18.66 10.20 -20.50
C GLY A 528 18.53 10.70 -19.07
N ALA A 529 19.26 11.74 -18.74
CA ALA A 529 19.18 12.39 -17.45
C ALA A 529 18.01 13.36 -17.47
N TYR A 530 17.28 13.39 -16.34
CA TYR A 530 16.23 14.36 -16.09
C TYR A 530 16.81 15.49 -15.25
N TYR A 531 16.64 16.73 -15.71
CA TYR A 531 17.02 17.91 -14.95
C TYR A 531 15.97 18.33 -13.95
N ALA A 532 14.70 18.21 -14.32
CA ALA A 532 13.59 18.49 -13.42
C ALA A 532 12.38 17.60 -13.74
N THR A 533 11.65 17.24 -12.73
CA THR A 533 10.34 16.62 -12.84
C THR A 533 9.36 17.34 -11.93
N GLY A 534 8.11 17.45 -12.35
CA GLY A 534 7.12 18.12 -11.53
C GLY A 534 5.69 17.69 -11.84
N TYR A 535 4.81 17.99 -10.92
CA TYR A 535 3.37 17.93 -11.15
C TYR A 535 2.67 19.10 -10.48
N ASN A 536 1.53 19.47 -11.04
CA ASN A 536 0.60 20.37 -10.38
C ASN A 536 -0.82 19.82 -10.49
N PHE A 537 -1.53 19.78 -9.38
CA PHE A 537 -2.91 19.34 -9.33
C PHE A 537 -3.78 20.40 -8.69
N THR A 538 -4.92 20.67 -9.31
CA THR A 538 -5.98 21.52 -8.77
C THR A 538 -7.25 20.68 -8.71
N GLY A 539 -7.93 20.72 -7.60
CA GLY A 539 -9.16 19.96 -7.41
C GLY A 539 -10.17 20.68 -6.55
N VAL A 540 -11.38 20.16 -6.59
CA VAL A 540 -12.51 20.64 -5.79
C VAL A 540 -13.11 19.44 -5.06
N ASN A 541 -13.39 19.59 -3.77
CA ASN A 541 -14.13 18.61 -2.97
C ASN A 541 -15.50 19.22 -2.64
N LEU A 542 -16.56 18.62 -3.14
CA LEU A 542 -17.93 19.00 -2.81
C LEU A 542 -18.59 17.86 -2.05
N THR A 543 -19.25 18.18 -0.96
CA THR A 543 -20.10 17.24 -0.23
C THR A 543 -21.43 17.91 0.06
N LEU A 544 -22.49 17.24 -0.32
CA LEU A 544 -23.86 17.64 -0.06
C LEU A 544 -24.54 16.55 0.78
N VAL A 545 -25.06 16.92 1.94
CA VAL A 545 -25.88 16.04 2.76
C VAL A 545 -27.29 16.64 2.84
N VAL A 546 -28.28 15.86 2.43
CA VAL A 546 -29.69 16.23 2.45
C VAL A 546 -30.46 15.20 3.28
N LYS A 547 -31.16 15.68 4.29
CA LYS A 547 -32.00 14.87 5.18
C LYS A 547 -33.45 15.36 5.12
N PRO A 548 -34.22 14.97 4.08
CA PRO A 548 -35.59 15.46 3.91
C PRO A 548 -36.50 15.14 5.09
N THR A 549 -36.25 14.01 5.73
CA THR A 549 -36.87 13.57 6.99
C THR A 549 -35.81 12.99 7.91
N PRO A 550 -36.05 12.80 9.20
CA PRO A 550 -35.11 12.13 10.10
C PRO A 550 -34.73 10.70 9.65
N GLU A 551 -35.62 10.04 8.94
CA GLU A 551 -35.49 8.66 8.48
C GLU A 551 -34.79 8.53 7.11
N LEU A 552 -34.57 9.64 6.40
CA LEU A 552 -34.02 9.62 5.06
C LEU A 552 -32.83 10.59 4.92
N SER A 553 -31.68 10.06 4.55
CA SER A 553 -30.46 10.82 4.32
C SER A 553 -29.86 10.47 2.95
N PHE A 554 -29.45 11.51 2.21
CA PHE A 554 -28.66 11.41 1.00
C PHE A 554 -27.32 12.10 1.23
N THR A 555 -26.25 11.48 0.79
CA THR A 555 -24.92 12.11 0.77
C THR A 555 -24.31 11.98 -0.60
N THR A 556 -24.08 13.11 -1.25
CA THR A 556 -23.40 13.24 -2.53
C THR A 556 -22.00 13.79 -2.29
N ARG A 557 -20.98 13.15 -2.85
CA ARG A 557 -19.61 13.68 -2.92
C ARG A 557 -19.16 13.74 -4.36
N PHE A 558 -18.60 14.87 -4.74
CA PHE A 558 -18.04 15.07 -6.07
C PHE A 558 -16.65 15.69 -5.94
N GLN A 559 -15.67 15.03 -6.52
CA GLN A 559 -14.27 15.44 -6.43
C GLN A 559 -13.61 15.40 -7.82
N PRO A 560 -13.72 16.47 -8.60
CA PRO A 560 -12.95 16.66 -9.81
C PRO A 560 -11.54 17.12 -9.48
N GLN A 561 -10.56 16.54 -10.17
CA GLN A 561 -9.15 16.92 -10.06
C GLN A 561 -8.52 16.94 -11.45
N TYR A 562 -7.73 17.95 -11.72
CA TYR A 562 -6.97 18.13 -12.96
C TYR A 562 -5.52 18.38 -12.62
N GLY A 563 -4.60 17.76 -13.36
CA GLY A 563 -3.18 17.95 -13.16
C GLY A 563 -2.36 17.77 -14.41
N ASP A 564 -1.25 18.47 -14.45
CA ASP A 564 -0.21 18.32 -15.46
C ASP A 564 1.04 17.74 -14.79
N MET A 565 1.72 16.84 -15.50
CA MET A 565 3.03 16.32 -15.15
C MET A 565 4.03 16.86 -16.17
N SER A 566 5.18 17.31 -15.69
CA SER A 566 6.22 17.85 -16.56
C SER A 566 7.55 17.16 -16.32
N VAL A 567 8.36 17.10 -17.36
CA VAL A 567 9.72 16.60 -17.35
C VAL A 567 10.59 17.56 -18.15
N LEU A 568 11.69 17.99 -17.58
CA LEU A 568 12.75 18.73 -18.25
C LEU A 568 13.95 17.81 -18.42
N GLY A 569 14.29 17.46 -19.66
CA GLY A 569 15.48 16.68 -19.97
C GLY A 569 16.74 17.53 -20.02
N ASP A 570 17.90 16.94 -19.74
CA ASP A 570 19.17 17.62 -19.89
C ASP A 570 19.50 17.85 -21.38
N VAL A 571 19.79 19.10 -21.72
CA VAL A 571 20.12 19.54 -23.09
C VAL A 571 21.44 18.94 -23.59
N ALA A 572 22.40 18.76 -22.69
CA ALA A 572 23.73 18.24 -23.04
C ALA A 572 23.68 16.79 -23.53
N ILE A 573 22.69 16.03 -23.08
CA ILE A 573 22.59 14.60 -23.34
C ILE A 573 21.64 14.30 -24.51
N THR A 574 20.58 15.05 -24.64
CA THR A 574 19.51 14.74 -25.62
C THR A 574 19.69 15.42 -26.97
N GLY A 575 20.62 16.38 -27.09
CA GLY A 575 20.72 17.24 -28.28
C GLY A 575 19.45 18.07 -28.50
N GLY A 576 18.57 18.09 -27.48
CA GLY A 576 17.26 18.72 -27.53
C GLY A 576 17.33 20.20 -27.10
N SER A 577 16.21 20.87 -27.21
CA SER A 577 16.07 22.30 -26.97
C SER A 577 16.04 22.71 -25.49
N GLY A 578 16.19 21.79 -24.55
CA GLY A 578 16.12 22.07 -23.10
C GLY A 578 14.75 22.57 -22.63
N ASN A 579 13.71 22.35 -23.41
CA ASN A 579 12.37 22.79 -23.06
C ASN A 579 11.69 21.80 -22.14
N GLU A 580 11.00 22.33 -21.15
CA GLU A 580 10.09 21.55 -20.31
C GLU A 580 8.98 20.96 -21.21
N ILE A 581 8.77 19.65 -21.09
CA ILE A 581 7.72 18.94 -21.79
C ILE A 581 6.65 18.53 -20.81
N THR A 582 5.40 18.79 -21.11
CA THR A 582 4.29 18.17 -20.40
C THR A 582 4.31 16.68 -20.70
N SER A 583 4.72 15.86 -19.72
CA SER A 583 4.87 14.41 -19.88
C SER A 583 3.54 13.67 -19.73
N GLY A 584 2.56 14.28 -19.08
CA GLY A 584 1.23 13.70 -18.92
C GLY A 584 0.22 14.70 -18.38
N LYS A 585 -1.06 14.40 -18.62
CA LYS A 585 -2.20 15.13 -18.02
C LYS A 585 -3.11 14.13 -17.36
N SER A 586 -3.48 14.41 -16.12
CA SER A 586 -4.42 13.59 -15.35
C SER A 586 -5.75 14.32 -15.19
N ARG A 587 -6.84 13.60 -15.38
CA ARG A 587 -8.21 14.09 -15.13
C ARG A 587 -8.93 13.03 -14.33
N ILE A 588 -9.17 13.33 -13.05
CA ILE A 588 -9.86 12.43 -12.15
C ILE A 588 -11.20 13.05 -11.76
N ASN A 589 -12.27 12.28 -11.90
CA ASN A 589 -13.58 12.64 -11.37
C ASN A 589 -14.06 11.51 -10.51
N MET A 590 -14.22 11.76 -9.22
CA MET A 590 -14.82 10.82 -8.28
C MET A 590 -16.20 11.29 -7.88
N ILE A 591 -17.16 10.40 -8.00
CA ILE A 591 -18.56 10.63 -7.60
C ILE A 591 -18.92 9.53 -6.62
N SER A 592 -19.43 9.92 -5.47
CA SER A 592 -19.89 8.99 -4.45
C SER A 592 -21.29 9.44 -3.98
N GLU A 593 -22.23 8.52 -4.06
CA GLU A 593 -23.61 8.71 -3.60
C GLU A 593 -23.89 7.70 -2.52
N SER A 594 -24.52 8.14 -1.41
CA SER A 594 -25.06 7.24 -0.41
C SER A 594 -26.48 7.63 -0.04
N ILE A 595 -27.29 6.61 0.18
CA ILE A 595 -28.65 6.75 0.70
C ILE A 595 -28.78 5.89 1.96
N ASP A 596 -29.32 6.48 3.03
CA ASP A 596 -29.77 5.80 4.23
C ASP A 596 -31.25 6.11 4.41
N TRP A 597 -32.07 5.07 4.46
CA TRP A 597 -33.54 5.23 4.56
C TRP A 597 -34.17 4.19 5.48
N ALA A 598 -34.84 4.64 6.50
CA ALA A 598 -35.60 3.80 7.43
C ALA A 598 -37.07 4.21 7.41
N PRO A 599 -37.84 3.82 6.34
CA PRO A 599 -39.24 4.25 6.19
C PRO A 599 -40.16 3.81 7.32
N THR A 600 -39.85 2.71 7.97
CA THR A 600 -40.54 2.24 9.17
C THR A 600 -39.50 1.77 10.20
N LYS A 601 -39.94 1.41 11.40
CA LYS A 601 -39.05 0.84 12.42
C LYS A 601 -38.56 -0.54 12.05
N GLU A 602 -39.25 -1.24 11.17
CA GLU A 602 -38.96 -2.60 10.75
C GLU A 602 -38.12 -2.66 9.46
N LEU A 603 -38.17 -1.63 8.63
CA LEU A 603 -37.49 -1.62 7.33
C LEU A 603 -36.42 -0.52 7.27
N TYR A 604 -35.20 -0.91 6.95
CA TYR A 604 -34.09 0.00 6.71
C TYR A 604 -33.31 -0.39 5.45
N LEU A 605 -32.88 0.63 4.73
CA LEU A 605 -32.17 0.48 3.48
C LEU A 605 -30.93 1.36 3.50
N GLN A 606 -29.85 0.83 2.97
CA GLN A 606 -28.61 1.57 2.71
C GLN A 606 -28.16 1.29 1.28
N GLY A 607 -27.72 2.31 0.60
CA GLY A 607 -27.21 2.19 -0.76
C GLY A 607 -25.98 3.08 -0.96
N ASN A 608 -24.98 2.58 -1.68
CA ASN A 608 -23.80 3.34 -2.04
C ASN A 608 -23.46 3.12 -3.50
N LEU A 609 -23.12 4.19 -4.19
CA LEU A 609 -22.60 4.19 -5.54
C LEU A 609 -21.31 5.00 -5.57
N ASN A 610 -20.21 4.37 -5.99
CA ASN A 610 -18.92 5.04 -6.20
C ASN A 610 -18.51 4.88 -7.66
N MET A 611 -18.18 5.99 -8.30
CA MET A 611 -17.69 6.03 -9.67
C MET A 611 -16.38 6.81 -9.69
N ILE A 612 -15.37 6.21 -10.28
CA ILE A 612 -14.08 6.84 -10.54
C ILE A 612 -13.90 6.88 -12.05
N TYR A 613 -13.65 8.06 -12.57
CA TYR A 613 -13.23 8.30 -13.96
C TYR A 613 -11.87 8.95 -13.90
N ASP A 614 -10.83 8.18 -14.16
CA ASP A 614 -9.45 8.62 -14.17
C ASP A 614 -8.88 8.39 -15.58
N TYR A 615 -8.43 9.47 -16.16
CA TYR A 615 -7.84 9.47 -17.50
C TYR A 615 -6.46 10.12 -17.45
N ILE A 616 -5.46 9.38 -17.86
CA ILE A 616 -4.09 9.85 -17.99
C ILE A 616 -3.74 9.94 -19.46
N GLN A 617 -3.53 11.17 -19.93
CA GLN A 617 -3.05 11.46 -21.27
C GLN A 617 -1.52 11.52 -21.23
N THR A 618 -0.86 10.73 -22.06
CA THR A 618 0.60 10.76 -22.26
C THR A 618 0.99 11.69 -23.39
N SER A 619 2.25 12.10 -23.45
CA SER A 619 2.73 13.03 -24.48
C SER A 619 2.82 12.40 -25.87
N TYR A 620 2.95 11.08 -25.94
CA TYR A 620 3.17 10.34 -27.18
C TYR A 620 2.27 9.11 -27.31
N PRO A 621 0.95 9.27 -27.39
CA PRO A 621 0.04 8.13 -27.41
C PRO A 621 0.12 7.31 -28.72
N ASP A 622 0.60 7.92 -29.83
CA ASP A 622 0.47 7.38 -31.17
C ASP A 622 1.80 7.14 -31.91
N VAL A 623 2.93 7.08 -31.18
CA VAL A 623 4.21 6.81 -31.83
C VAL A 623 4.26 5.36 -32.30
N VAL A 624 4.32 5.15 -33.62
CA VAL A 624 4.56 3.84 -34.21
C VAL A 624 6.01 3.45 -33.98
N VAL A 625 6.22 2.40 -33.17
CA VAL A 625 7.57 1.89 -32.94
C VAL A 625 8.08 1.20 -34.18
N SER A 626 9.21 1.67 -34.68
CA SER A 626 9.94 0.97 -35.76
C SER A 626 10.44 -0.37 -35.23
N THR A 627 10.15 -1.44 -35.95
CA THR A 627 10.60 -2.82 -35.60
C THR A 627 12.12 -3.00 -35.67
N THR A 628 12.87 -1.98 -36.10
CA THR A 628 14.32 -2.05 -36.30
C THR A 628 15.12 -1.19 -35.34
N SER A 629 14.49 -0.40 -34.48
CA SER A 629 15.19 0.43 -33.49
C SER A 629 14.76 0.08 -32.07
N ASN A 630 15.71 0.08 -31.14
CA ASN A 630 15.48 -0.07 -29.70
C ASN A 630 14.79 1.17 -29.08
N ILE A 631 13.83 1.75 -29.77
CA ILE A 631 13.08 2.90 -29.28
C ILE A 631 12.10 2.36 -28.24
N PRO A 632 12.08 2.93 -27.02
CA PRO A 632 11.11 2.54 -26.01
C PRO A 632 9.69 2.67 -26.56
N VAL A 633 8.86 1.67 -26.27
CA VAL A 633 7.45 1.70 -26.64
C VAL A 633 6.78 2.85 -25.90
N PRO A 634 6.18 3.81 -26.58
CA PRO A 634 5.49 4.91 -25.92
C PRO A 634 4.32 4.37 -25.10
N PHE A 635 4.15 4.90 -23.90
CA PHE A 635 2.98 4.60 -23.09
C PHE A 635 1.77 5.24 -23.76
N GLN A 636 0.75 4.43 -24.05
CA GLN A 636 -0.53 4.94 -24.52
C GLN A 636 -1.29 5.65 -23.40
N ASN A 637 -2.27 6.46 -23.78
CA ASN A 637 -3.21 7.02 -22.82
C ASN A 637 -3.87 5.91 -22.02
N ALA A 638 -4.02 6.13 -20.71
CA ALA A 638 -4.56 5.14 -19.81
C ALA A 638 -5.86 5.62 -19.18
N ASP A 639 -6.83 4.73 -19.17
CA ASP A 639 -8.04 4.86 -18.37
C ASP A 639 -7.89 4.01 -17.10
N ASN A 640 -8.39 4.53 -15.97
CA ASN A 640 -8.45 3.81 -14.71
C ASN A 640 -9.84 3.99 -14.10
N ASN A 641 -10.84 3.61 -14.88
CA ASN A 641 -12.25 3.80 -14.55
C ASN A 641 -12.78 2.63 -13.73
N SER A 642 -13.57 2.91 -12.71
CA SER A 642 -14.24 1.88 -11.94
C SER A 642 -15.62 2.35 -11.45
N VAL A 643 -16.52 1.40 -11.30
CA VAL A 643 -17.85 1.61 -10.70
C VAL A 643 -18.07 0.55 -9.64
N THR A 644 -18.48 0.98 -8.46
CA THR A 644 -18.87 0.10 -7.36
C THR A 644 -20.26 0.50 -6.91
N CYS A 645 -21.18 -0.44 -6.90
CA CYS A 645 -22.52 -0.29 -6.37
C CYS A 645 -22.72 -1.27 -5.22
N SER A 646 -23.26 -0.78 -4.11
CA SER A 646 -23.50 -1.58 -2.95
C SER A 646 -24.83 -1.17 -2.25
N GLY A 647 -25.59 -2.10 -1.68
CA GLY A 647 -26.85 -1.80 -0.96
C GLY A 647 -27.15 -2.90 0.09
N LEU A 648 -27.82 -2.51 1.16
CA LEU A 648 -28.34 -3.36 2.21
C LEU A 648 -29.82 -3.10 2.37
N VAL A 649 -30.60 -4.15 2.48
CA VAL A 649 -32.00 -4.11 2.89
C VAL A 649 -32.13 -4.95 4.15
N GLY A 650 -32.47 -4.31 5.24
CA GLY A 650 -32.75 -4.97 6.51
C GLY A 650 -34.22 -4.91 6.87
N PHE A 651 -34.74 -6.02 7.38
CA PHE A 651 -36.11 -6.15 7.79
C PHE A 651 -36.23 -6.83 9.16
N VAL A 652 -36.78 -6.11 10.13
CA VAL A 652 -37.08 -6.63 11.46
C VAL A 652 -38.38 -7.44 11.40
N LEU A 653 -38.24 -8.76 11.30
CA LEU A 653 -39.39 -9.67 11.18
C LEU A 653 -40.23 -9.71 12.48
N THR A 654 -39.54 -9.72 13.62
CA THR A 654 -40.13 -9.64 14.95
C THR A 654 -39.14 -8.86 15.85
N HIS A 655 -39.56 -8.46 17.03
CA HIS A 655 -38.66 -7.81 18.00
C HIS A 655 -37.41 -8.62 18.37
N ASN A 656 -37.38 -9.91 18.04
CA ASN A 656 -36.26 -10.81 18.28
C ASN A 656 -35.56 -11.29 17.00
N THR A 657 -36.02 -10.90 15.81
CA THR A 657 -35.52 -11.45 14.56
C THR A 657 -35.28 -10.35 13.54
N ASP A 658 -34.07 -10.23 13.09
CA ASP A 658 -33.65 -9.35 12.00
C ASP A 658 -33.19 -10.17 10.80
N MET A 659 -33.59 -9.76 9.61
CA MET A 659 -33.18 -10.34 8.34
C MET A 659 -32.52 -9.26 7.48
N GLN A 660 -31.43 -9.60 6.85
CA GLN A 660 -30.67 -8.69 6.00
C GLN A 660 -30.37 -9.33 4.65
N LEU A 661 -30.60 -8.58 3.60
CA LEU A 661 -30.13 -8.88 2.25
C LEU A 661 -29.09 -7.83 1.87
N GLN A 662 -27.91 -8.28 1.53
CA GLN A 662 -26.82 -7.42 1.10
C GLN A 662 -26.32 -7.86 -0.26
N GLY A 663 -25.79 -6.92 -1.04
CA GLY A 663 -25.16 -7.24 -2.28
C GLY A 663 -24.18 -6.15 -2.73
N MET A 664 -23.18 -6.50 -3.54
CA MET A 664 -22.19 -5.61 -4.14
C MET A 664 -21.94 -6.00 -5.60
N TRP A 665 -21.83 -5.01 -6.44
CA TRP A 665 -21.33 -5.14 -7.80
C TRP A 665 -20.20 -4.13 -8.02
N GLN A 666 -19.10 -4.60 -8.56
CA GLN A 666 -17.94 -3.77 -8.92
C GLN A 666 -17.47 -4.14 -10.31
N ARG A 667 -17.11 -3.14 -11.10
CA ARG A 667 -16.57 -3.33 -12.45
C ARG A 667 -15.50 -2.29 -12.76
N ALA A 668 -14.41 -2.77 -13.36
CA ALA A 668 -13.41 -1.97 -14.05
C ALA A 668 -13.20 -2.55 -15.47
N ASN A 669 -12.88 -1.70 -16.44
CA ASN A 669 -12.62 -2.11 -17.82
C ASN A 669 -11.52 -1.23 -18.42
N ASN A 670 -10.29 -1.45 -17.99
CA ASN A 670 -9.15 -0.60 -18.31
C ASN A 670 -7.93 -1.42 -18.80
N TYR A 671 -8.05 -2.74 -18.88
CA TYR A 671 -6.92 -3.59 -19.21
C TYR A 671 -6.50 -3.39 -20.67
N ASN A 672 -5.24 -3.05 -20.87
CA ASN A 672 -4.59 -2.96 -22.17
C ASN A 672 -3.43 -3.99 -22.21
N PRO A 673 -3.52 -5.02 -23.04
CA PRO A 673 -2.52 -6.08 -23.10
C PRO A 673 -1.20 -5.64 -23.74
N GLN A 674 -1.11 -4.44 -24.38
CA GLN A 674 0.11 -3.96 -25.03
C GLN A 674 0.78 -5.02 -25.92
N ILE A 675 0.06 -5.51 -26.92
CA ILE A 675 0.47 -6.65 -27.77
C ILE A 675 1.69 -6.32 -28.68
N SER A 676 2.21 -5.10 -28.64
CA SER A 676 3.42 -4.72 -29.37
C SER A 676 4.69 -5.28 -28.70
N LEU A 677 5.74 -5.50 -29.52
CA LEU A 677 7.06 -5.91 -29.08
C LEU A 677 7.57 -4.96 -27.95
N GLY A 678 7.86 -5.51 -26.79
CA GLY A 678 8.34 -4.75 -25.63
C GLY A 678 7.26 -4.01 -24.86
N GLY A 679 5.98 -4.14 -25.22
CA GLY A 679 4.88 -3.54 -24.47
C GLY A 679 4.66 -4.21 -23.12
N ILE A 680 4.45 -3.39 -22.07
CA ILE A 680 4.08 -3.85 -20.75
C ILE A 680 2.56 -3.73 -20.60
N PRO A 681 1.84 -4.82 -20.27
CA PRO A 681 0.41 -4.72 -19.99
C PRO A 681 0.13 -3.79 -18.83
N TYR A 682 -0.93 -2.99 -18.91
CA TYR A 682 -1.33 -2.09 -17.85
C TYR A 682 -2.85 -2.03 -17.70
N GLY A 683 -3.30 -1.44 -16.60
CA GLY A 683 -4.71 -1.37 -16.25
C GLY A 683 -5.28 -2.71 -15.75
N ALA A 684 -6.54 -2.69 -15.37
CA ALA A 684 -7.25 -3.87 -14.89
C ALA A 684 -8.68 -3.90 -15.41
N SER A 685 -9.14 -5.09 -15.83
CA SER A 685 -10.53 -5.33 -16.21
C SER A 685 -11.06 -6.52 -15.42
N TYR A 686 -12.08 -6.27 -14.62
CA TYR A 686 -12.71 -7.28 -13.79
C TYR A 686 -14.18 -6.95 -13.49
N GLU A 687 -14.93 -7.96 -13.13
CA GLU A 687 -16.29 -7.83 -12.62
C GLU A 687 -16.46 -8.73 -11.38
N ILE A 688 -16.93 -8.14 -10.29
CA ILE A 688 -17.16 -8.83 -9.02
C ILE A 688 -18.63 -8.64 -8.62
N ASN A 689 -19.29 -9.74 -8.31
CA ASN A 689 -20.65 -9.76 -7.81
C ASN A 689 -20.71 -10.61 -6.55
N ASN A 690 -21.28 -10.04 -5.50
CA ASN A 690 -21.49 -10.73 -4.24
C ASN A 690 -22.94 -10.46 -3.77
N VAL A 691 -23.62 -11.47 -3.29
CA VAL A 691 -24.95 -11.35 -2.66
C VAL A 691 -24.99 -12.24 -1.44
N ASN A 692 -25.55 -11.77 -0.33
CA ASN A 692 -25.82 -12.62 0.82
C ASN A 692 -27.17 -12.29 1.49
N ILE A 693 -27.72 -13.29 2.13
CA ILE A 693 -28.86 -13.19 3.00
C ILE A 693 -28.45 -13.70 4.38
N GLY A 694 -28.83 -12.94 5.40
CA GLY A 694 -28.56 -13.27 6.79
C GLY A 694 -29.80 -13.15 7.65
N VAL A 695 -29.89 -13.98 8.66
CA VAL A 695 -30.93 -13.92 9.69
C VAL A 695 -30.23 -13.94 11.04
N LYS A 696 -30.55 -12.97 11.89
CA LYS A 696 -30.09 -12.88 13.28
C LYS A 696 -31.30 -13.01 14.19
N HIS A 697 -31.20 -13.91 15.18
CA HIS A 697 -32.33 -14.21 16.09
C HIS A 697 -31.86 -14.21 17.55
N LYS A 698 -32.59 -13.51 18.40
CA LYS A 698 -32.46 -13.50 19.87
C LYS A 698 -33.32 -14.60 20.42
N PHE A 699 -32.75 -15.70 20.89
CA PHE A 699 -33.51 -16.81 21.49
C PHE A 699 -33.99 -16.47 22.90
N ASN A 700 -33.18 -15.77 23.66
CA ASN A 700 -33.47 -15.23 24.99
C ASN A 700 -32.49 -14.09 25.32
N ASP A 701 -32.58 -13.52 26.55
CA ASP A 701 -31.74 -12.38 26.95
C ASP A 701 -30.22 -12.68 27.03
N HIS A 702 -29.84 -13.96 26.96
CA HIS A 702 -28.45 -14.38 27.03
C HIS A 702 -27.94 -15.02 25.73
N LEU A 703 -28.82 -15.31 24.78
CA LEU A 703 -28.44 -16.11 23.59
C LEU A 703 -28.94 -15.48 22.30
N VAL A 704 -27.99 -15.20 21.41
CA VAL A 704 -28.24 -14.69 20.06
C VAL A 704 -27.56 -15.61 19.05
N GLY A 705 -28.29 -16.00 17.99
CA GLY A 705 -27.76 -16.77 16.86
C GLY A 705 -27.84 -15.99 15.56
N GLU A 706 -26.93 -16.27 14.64
CA GLU A 706 -26.92 -15.69 13.32
C GLU A 706 -26.53 -16.74 12.27
N GLY A 707 -27.24 -16.76 11.15
CA GLY A 707 -26.93 -17.58 9.99
C GLY A 707 -26.91 -16.72 8.72
N LYS A 708 -25.92 -16.94 7.84
CA LYS A 708 -25.80 -16.23 6.55
C LYS A 708 -25.45 -17.21 5.44
N VAL A 709 -25.99 -16.93 4.27
CA VAL A 709 -25.62 -17.60 3.02
C VAL A 709 -25.27 -16.54 1.99
N GLY A 710 -24.07 -16.60 1.46
CA GLY A 710 -23.57 -15.69 0.43
C GLY A 710 -23.26 -16.43 -0.86
N TYR A 711 -23.23 -15.73 -1.96
CA TYR A 711 -22.73 -16.21 -3.26
C TYR A 711 -21.77 -15.20 -3.85
N PHE A 712 -20.59 -15.67 -4.21
CA PHE A 712 -19.51 -14.90 -4.81
C PHE A 712 -19.34 -15.27 -6.28
N ASN A 713 -19.08 -14.27 -7.11
CA ASN A 713 -18.71 -14.45 -8.50
C ASN A 713 -17.71 -13.36 -8.89
N SER A 714 -16.53 -13.77 -9.34
CA SER A 714 -15.46 -12.89 -9.79
C SER A 714 -14.97 -13.31 -11.17
N LYS A 715 -14.88 -12.37 -12.08
CA LYS A 715 -14.33 -12.52 -13.42
C LYS A 715 -13.21 -11.52 -13.60
N SER A 716 -12.10 -11.94 -14.22
CA SER A 716 -10.94 -11.10 -14.47
C SER A 716 -10.46 -11.28 -15.91
N ASP A 717 -10.69 -10.28 -16.74
CA ASP A 717 -10.17 -10.25 -18.11
C ASP A 717 -8.67 -9.93 -18.11
N THR A 718 -8.18 -9.25 -17.08
CA THR A 718 -6.74 -8.97 -16.88
C THR A 718 -5.89 -10.23 -16.90
N THR A 719 -6.44 -11.35 -16.43
CA THR A 719 -5.76 -12.63 -16.36
C THR A 719 -6.27 -13.62 -17.41
N GLY A 720 -6.94 -13.14 -18.47
CA GLY A 720 -7.54 -14.03 -19.49
C GLY A 720 -8.61 -14.97 -18.93
N GLY A 721 -9.19 -14.66 -17.78
CA GLY A 721 -10.18 -15.48 -17.12
C GLY A 721 -9.62 -16.62 -16.24
N PHE A 722 -8.30 -16.81 -16.17
CA PHE A 722 -7.68 -17.88 -15.40
C PHE A 722 -7.89 -17.77 -13.89
N THR A 723 -8.07 -16.54 -13.37
CA THR A 723 -8.35 -16.28 -11.95
C THR A 723 -9.84 -16.14 -11.63
N ASN A 724 -10.71 -16.60 -12.53
CA ASN A 724 -12.15 -16.58 -12.29
C ASN A 724 -12.56 -17.59 -11.21
N TYR A 725 -13.46 -17.17 -10.34
CA TYR A 725 -14.04 -18.06 -9.35
C TYR A 725 -15.50 -17.69 -9.04
N ARG A 726 -16.25 -18.66 -8.53
CA ARG A 726 -17.62 -18.49 -8.07
C ARG A 726 -18.00 -19.55 -7.04
N GLY A 727 -18.93 -19.26 -6.17
CA GLY A 727 -19.49 -20.27 -5.26
C GLY A 727 -20.17 -19.68 -4.05
N PRO A 728 -20.89 -20.52 -3.30
CA PRO A 728 -21.53 -20.11 -2.06
C PRO A 728 -20.56 -20.08 -0.88
N LEU A 729 -20.91 -19.25 0.09
CA LEU A 729 -20.32 -19.19 1.41
C LEU A 729 -21.41 -19.34 2.46
N PHE A 730 -21.19 -20.22 3.42
CA PHE A 730 -22.06 -20.40 4.58
C PHE A 730 -21.37 -19.86 5.82
N TYR A 731 -22.12 -19.15 6.64
CA TYR A 731 -21.68 -18.64 7.94
C TYR A 731 -22.76 -18.90 8.99
N PHE A 732 -22.31 -19.26 10.19
CA PHE A 732 -23.18 -19.30 11.36
C PHE A 732 -22.42 -18.79 12.59
N SER A 733 -23.15 -18.23 13.55
CA SER A 733 -22.57 -17.86 14.84
C SER A 733 -23.60 -17.97 15.97
N ILE A 734 -23.07 -18.14 17.18
CA ILE A 734 -23.83 -18.13 18.42
C ILE A 734 -23.08 -17.26 19.43
N GLN A 735 -23.77 -16.28 19.97
CA GLN A 735 -23.26 -15.38 21.01
C GLN A 735 -23.99 -15.64 22.32
N TYR A 736 -23.23 -15.80 23.40
CA TYR A 736 -23.75 -16.04 24.74
C TYR A 736 -23.24 -14.97 25.71
N ALA A 737 -24.15 -14.39 26.53
CA ALA A 737 -23.81 -13.48 27.62
C ALA A 737 -23.20 -14.26 28.80
N LEU A 738 -22.10 -13.76 29.37
CA LEU A 738 -21.37 -14.36 30.48
C LEU A 738 -21.90 -13.87 31.83
#